data_0f1bf766366613fe4827129f5d16b568
#
_entry.id   0f1bf766366613fe4827129f5d16b568
#
_cell.length_a   1.000
_cell.length_b   1.000
_cell.length_c   1.000
_cell.angle_alpha   90.00
_cell.angle_beta   90.00
_cell.angle_gamma   90.00
#
_symmetry.space_group_name_H-M   'P 1'
#
loop_
_entity.id
_entity.type
_entity.pdbx_description
1 polymer ?
#
loop_
_entity_poly.entity_id
_entity_poly.type
_entity_poly.pdbx_seq_one_letter_code
_entity_poly.pdbx_strand_id
1 'polypeptide(L)'
;KQFPTTGEHVLMGPGEGAGVVDIGDNQAVVFKVESHNHPSAIEPYQGAATGVGGIIRDIVSIGARPINLLNSLRFGELTVKQNQRLLKGVVSGIGGYGNCIGIPTTAGEIEFDERYDGNPLVNAMCVGIIDHDMVQKGTAKGVGNSVIYVGLKTGRDGIHGATFASEELTEESESKRPSVQIGDPFVGKKLMEATLEAITFDELVGIQDMGAAGLTSSSSEMAAKGGSGLHLRLDQVPTREPGISPYEMMLSETQERMLLVVEKGTEQKFLDLFNKHELDSAVIGEVTDTDRFVLTYDDEVYADIPVQPLADEAPVYILEGEEKEYNTSKNDYSNIDVHDTFIKLLQHPTIASKHHLYEQYDQQVGANTIIKPGLQASVVRVEGTQKAIASTIDGEARYVFNQPYEGGKMVVAEAYRNLIAVGATPLAMTDCLNYGSPEKKEIYQQLIDSTKGMSEACKVLQTPVVSGNVSLYNETRGTSIFPTPVVGMVGLIEDVSYLKEFKPKAGDKICLVGETRDDFGGSQLEKLLYGSVNHEFESIDLSDEVSKGKLIKQAIRNGIASHVQTVGKGGLLVTLAKISAHYDLGMQAQLDVTNAQLFSETQGRYIVVVKEGQTLDIDQAQEIGHLTHQQLFDISNSDVKIKENVSDIKQKWEGAIVQCLTTQD
;
A
#
# COMPACT_ATOMS: atom_id res chain seq x y z
N LYS A 1 -0.73 13.39 -15.06
CA LYS A 1 -0.35 14.81 -15.29
C LYS A 1 -1.04 15.80 -14.33
N GLN A 2 -1.96 15.38 -13.45
CA GLN A 2 -2.69 16.27 -12.54
C GLN A 2 -2.05 16.36 -11.15
N PHE A 3 -1.37 15.32 -10.70
CA PHE A 3 -0.74 15.26 -9.39
C PHE A 3 0.48 16.20 -9.26
N PRO A 4 0.68 16.82 -8.08
CA PRO A 4 1.98 17.42 -7.76
C PRO A 4 3.00 16.30 -7.59
N THR A 5 4.11 16.35 -8.32
CA THR A 5 5.16 15.33 -8.32
C THR A 5 6.51 15.86 -7.84
N THR A 6 6.55 17.13 -7.47
CA THR A 6 7.75 17.82 -6.99
C THR A 6 7.48 18.47 -5.63
N GLY A 7 8.50 18.62 -4.84
CA GLY A 7 8.44 19.24 -3.50
C GLY A 7 9.84 19.41 -2.92
N GLU A 8 9.96 20.10 -1.80
CA GLU A 8 11.23 20.41 -1.14
C GLU A 8 12.08 19.16 -0.84
N HIS A 9 11.42 18.06 -0.47
CA HIS A 9 12.08 16.81 -0.09
C HIS A 9 12.16 15.78 -1.23
N VAL A 10 11.58 16.04 -2.40
CA VAL A 10 11.56 15.07 -3.51
C VAL A 10 12.88 15.07 -4.26
N LEU A 11 13.63 13.97 -4.16
CA LEU A 11 14.87 13.75 -4.91
C LEU A 11 14.60 13.05 -6.25
N MET A 12 13.60 12.15 -6.28
CA MET A 12 13.19 11.43 -7.48
C MET A 12 11.68 11.23 -7.46
N GLY A 13 11.01 11.75 -8.47
CA GLY A 13 9.57 11.58 -8.69
C GLY A 13 9.25 10.43 -9.65
N PRO A 14 8.02 10.40 -10.22
CA PRO A 14 7.59 9.36 -11.15
C PRO A 14 8.45 9.25 -12.40
N GLY A 15 8.64 8.02 -12.90
CA GLY A 15 9.43 7.69 -14.10
C GLY A 15 10.55 6.69 -13.86
N GLU A 16 10.86 6.41 -12.60
CA GLU A 16 11.76 5.34 -12.18
C GLU A 16 11.01 4.25 -11.37
N GLY A 17 11.70 3.21 -10.94
CA GLY A 17 11.11 2.07 -10.24
C GLY A 17 10.38 2.45 -8.95
N ALA A 18 10.85 3.48 -8.22
CA ALA A 18 10.21 3.98 -7.01
C ALA A 18 10.50 5.48 -6.80
N GLY A 19 9.77 6.13 -5.90
CA GLY A 19 10.05 7.51 -5.48
C GLY A 19 11.11 7.60 -4.40
N VAL A 20 11.88 8.69 -4.41
CA VAL A 20 12.97 8.94 -3.44
C VAL A 20 12.76 10.30 -2.77
N VAL A 21 12.72 10.31 -1.46
CA VAL A 21 12.40 11.51 -0.65
C VAL A 21 13.46 11.71 0.43
N ASP A 22 14.02 12.90 0.49
CA ASP A 22 15.04 13.29 1.47
C ASP A 22 14.52 13.25 2.91
N ILE A 23 15.32 12.70 3.81
CA ILE A 23 15.07 12.67 5.25
C ILE A 23 16.21 13.32 6.07
N GLY A 24 17.09 14.07 5.40
CA GLY A 24 18.23 14.74 6.00
C GLY A 24 19.44 13.80 6.24
N ASP A 25 20.56 14.39 6.62
CA ASP A 25 21.81 13.67 6.92
C ASP A 25 22.32 12.77 5.78
N ASN A 26 22.17 13.22 4.53
CA ASN A 26 22.53 12.47 3.31
C ASN A 26 21.73 11.15 3.15
N GLN A 27 20.56 11.02 3.80
CA GLN A 27 19.71 9.85 3.72
C GLN A 27 18.38 10.16 3.05
N ALA A 28 17.81 9.17 2.38
CA ALA A 28 16.50 9.25 1.76
C ALA A 28 15.67 8.00 2.05
N VAL A 29 14.34 8.18 2.04
CA VAL A 29 13.38 7.08 2.03
C VAL A 29 12.94 6.80 0.60
N VAL A 30 12.89 5.53 0.23
CA VAL A 30 12.45 5.03 -1.07
C VAL A 30 11.23 4.18 -0.87
N PHE A 31 10.14 4.44 -1.63
CA PHE A 31 8.93 3.68 -1.46
C PHE A 31 8.05 3.65 -2.71
N LYS A 32 7.27 2.59 -2.82
CA LYS A 32 6.27 2.37 -3.88
C LYS A 32 5.19 1.42 -3.40
N VAL A 33 3.98 1.57 -3.92
CA VAL A 33 2.90 0.58 -3.84
C VAL A 33 2.60 0.01 -5.22
N GLU A 34 2.27 -1.26 -5.28
CA GLU A 34 1.89 -1.94 -6.52
C GLU A 34 0.77 -2.96 -6.27
N SER A 35 -0.05 -3.22 -7.29
CA SER A 35 -1.13 -4.19 -7.25
C SER A 35 -0.70 -5.54 -7.83
N HIS A 36 -1.22 -6.62 -7.24
CA HIS A 36 -1.09 -7.99 -7.75
C HIS A 36 -2.43 -8.74 -7.68
N ASN A 37 -3.50 -8.10 -8.18
CA ASN A 37 -4.89 -8.51 -8.00
C ASN A 37 -5.25 -9.77 -8.80
N HIS A 38 -5.15 -9.73 -10.13
CA HIS A 38 -5.53 -10.82 -11.03
C HIS A 38 -4.78 -12.12 -10.74
N PRO A 39 -3.44 -12.12 -10.57
CA PRO A 39 -2.71 -13.33 -10.18
C PRO A 39 -3.21 -13.92 -8.86
N SER A 40 -3.54 -13.07 -7.89
CA SER A 40 -4.02 -13.50 -6.57
C SER A 40 -5.45 -14.07 -6.60
N ALA A 41 -6.27 -13.70 -7.59
CA ALA A 41 -7.59 -14.29 -7.78
C ALA A 41 -7.50 -15.77 -8.22
N ILE A 42 -6.47 -16.15 -8.97
CA ILE A 42 -6.26 -17.50 -9.50
C ILE A 42 -5.41 -18.35 -8.56
N GLU A 43 -4.22 -17.85 -8.19
CA GLU A 43 -3.26 -18.48 -7.29
C GLU A 43 -2.96 -17.54 -6.11
N PRO A 44 -3.80 -17.51 -5.08
CA PRO A 44 -3.72 -16.48 -4.04
C PRO A 44 -2.39 -16.48 -3.28
N TYR A 45 -1.77 -17.64 -3.07
CA TYR A 45 -0.45 -17.71 -2.43
C TYR A 45 0.64 -17.13 -3.33
N GLN A 46 0.78 -17.64 -4.56
CA GLN A 46 1.82 -17.20 -5.48
C GLN A 46 1.59 -15.77 -5.97
N GLY A 47 0.34 -15.40 -6.27
CA GLY A 47 -0.01 -14.05 -6.66
C GLY A 47 0.38 -13.01 -5.61
N ALA A 48 0.11 -13.28 -4.34
CA ALA A 48 0.49 -12.38 -3.25
C ALA A 48 2.00 -12.41 -2.95
N ALA A 49 2.62 -13.59 -2.96
CA ALA A 49 4.06 -13.75 -2.75
C ALA A 49 4.88 -12.99 -3.80
N THR A 50 4.50 -13.10 -5.07
CA THR A 50 5.18 -12.38 -6.16
C THR A 50 4.90 -10.88 -6.16
N GLY A 51 3.75 -10.45 -5.67
CA GLY A 51 3.48 -9.02 -5.40
C GLY A 51 4.46 -8.44 -4.37
N VAL A 52 4.68 -9.15 -3.27
CA VAL A 52 5.69 -8.76 -2.27
C VAL A 52 7.11 -8.79 -2.86
N GLY A 53 7.46 -9.85 -3.61
CA GLY A 53 8.77 -9.97 -4.24
C GLY A 53 9.06 -8.86 -5.26
N GLY A 54 8.06 -8.53 -6.10
CA GLY A 54 8.17 -7.48 -7.11
C GLY A 54 8.40 -6.11 -6.50
N ILE A 55 7.60 -5.74 -5.49
CA ILE A 55 7.74 -4.42 -4.87
C ILE A 55 9.07 -4.27 -4.11
N ILE A 56 9.61 -5.36 -3.55
CA ILE A 56 10.94 -5.36 -2.93
C ILE A 56 12.02 -5.10 -3.99
N ARG A 57 11.94 -5.74 -5.16
CA ARG A 57 12.91 -5.56 -6.24
C ARG A 57 12.92 -4.13 -6.79
N ASP A 58 11.75 -3.48 -6.89
CA ASP A 58 11.67 -2.06 -7.26
C ASP A 58 12.49 -1.18 -6.31
N ILE A 59 12.34 -1.40 -5.00
CA ILE A 59 13.11 -0.64 -3.99
C ILE A 59 14.61 -0.92 -4.09
N VAL A 60 14.97 -2.19 -4.28
CA VAL A 60 16.38 -2.62 -4.39
C VAL A 60 17.02 -2.10 -5.68
N SER A 61 16.28 -2.02 -6.79
CA SER A 61 16.80 -1.50 -8.07
C SER A 61 17.17 0.00 -8.00
N ILE A 62 16.52 0.76 -7.11
CA ILE A 62 16.91 2.15 -6.81
C ILE A 62 18.18 2.22 -5.95
N GLY A 63 18.57 1.12 -5.31
CA GLY A 63 19.71 1.01 -4.41
C GLY A 63 19.35 1.01 -2.93
N ALA A 64 18.09 1.08 -2.59
CA ALA A 64 17.66 1.17 -1.21
C ALA A 64 17.58 -0.20 -0.53
N ARG A 65 17.95 -0.25 0.75
CA ARG A 65 17.70 -1.41 1.59
C ARG A 65 16.26 -1.38 2.11
N PRO A 66 15.43 -2.38 1.78
CA PRO A 66 14.10 -2.52 2.32
C PRO A 66 14.10 -2.63 3.85
N ILE A 67 13.21 -1.88 4.51
CA ILE A 67 13.09 -1.88 5.97
C ILE A 67 11.68 -2.20 6.45
N ASN A 68 10.68 -2.13 5.56
CA ASN A 68 9.28 -2.29 5.96
C ASN A 68 8.39 -2.69 4.78
N LEU A 69 7.40 -3.54 5.06
CA LEU A 69 6.33 -3.94 4.15
C LEU A 69 4.97 -3.56 4.74
N LEU A 70 4.05 -3.14 3.88
CA LEU A 70 2.65 -2.87 4.18
C LEU A 70 1.77 -3.46 3.08
N ASN A 71 0.50 -3.75 3.42
CA ASN A 71 -0.46 -4.26 2.44
C ASN A 71 -1.83 -3.60 2.61
N SER A 72 -2.50 -3.29 1.50
CA SER A 72 -3.92 -2.98 1.46
C SER A 72 -4.65 -4.10 0.72
N LEU A 73 -5.54 -4.78 1.41
CA LEU A 73 -6.22 -5.97 0.92
C LEU A 73 -7.73 -5.77 0.92
N ARG A 74 -8.38 -6.27 -0.13
CA ARG A 74 -9.86 -6.30 -0.24
C ARG A 74 -10.30 -7.69 -0.63
N PHE A 75 -11.33 -8.18 0.04
CA PHE A 75 -11.95 -9.48 -0.23
C PHE A 75 -13.47 -9.35 -0.22
N GLY A 76 -14.16 -10.29 -0.86
CA GLY A 76 -15.59 -10.46 -0.71
C GLY A 76 -15.97 -10.93 0.69
N GLU A 77 -17.28 -11.15 0.89
CA GLU A 77 -17.84 -11.56 2.18
C GLU A 77 -17.25 -12.89 2.68
N LEU A 78 -16.87 -12.96 3.96
CA LEU A 78 -16.31 -14.17 4.58
C LEU A 78 -17.31 -15.30 4.78
N THR A 79 -18.59 -15.07 4.53
CA THR A 79 -19.63 -16.12 4.43
C THR A 79 -19.46 -16.99 3.18
N VAL A 80 -18.71 -16.55 2.19
CA VAL A 80 -18.43 -17.27 0.94
C VAL A 80 -17.11 -18.03 1.06
N LYS A 81 -17.14 -19.37 0.93
CA LYS A 81 -15.94 -20.24 1.08
C LYS A 81 -14.79 -19.86 0.14
N GLN A 82 -15.10 -19.40 -1.08
CA GLN A 82 -14.06 -18.93 -2.02
C GLN A 82 -13.29 -17.74 -1.44
N ASN A 83 -13.96 -16.76 -0.84
CA ASN A 83 -13.32 -15.59 -0.26
C ASN A 83 -12.44 -15.96 0.95
N GLN A 84 -12.87 -16.94 1.77
CA GLN A 84 -12.03 -17.48 2.85
C GLN A 84 -10.75 -18.14 2.31
N ARG A 85 -10.84 -18.90 1.21
CA ARG A 85 -9.68 -19.48 0.53
C ARG A 85 -8.74 -18.41 -0.01
N LEU A 86 -9.29 -17.37 -0.65
CA LEU A 86 -8.52 -16.25 -1.18
C LEU A 86 -7.79 -15.51 -0.04
N LEU A 87 -8.49 -15.14 1.01
CA LEU A 87 -7.91 -14.48 2.19
C LEU A 87 -6.76 -15.30 2.79
N LYS A 88 -7.00 -16.59 3.06
CA LYS A 88 -6.00 -17.48 3.64
C LYS A 88 -4.77 -17.62 2.74
N GLY A 89 -4.97 -17.81 1.45
CA GLY A 89 -3.88 -17.96 0.47
C GLY A 89 -3.05 -16.68 0.35
N VAL A 90 -3.70 -15.52 0.22
CA VAL A 90 -3.03 -14.21 0.11
C VAL A 90 -2.21 -13.92 1.37
N VAL A 91 -2.81 -14.03 2.55
CA VAL A 91 -2.09 -13.77 3.83
C VAL A 91 -0.90 -14.72 4.00
N SER A 92 -1.07 -16.01 3.66
CA SER A 92 0.02 -16.98 3.70
C SER A 92 1.12 -16.66 2.67
N GLY A 93 0.78 -16.18 1.49
CA GLY A 93 1.75 -15.79 0.45
C GLY A 93 2.58 -14.57 0.86
N ILE A 94 1.92 -13.55 1.41
CA ILE A 94 2.59 -12.35 1.95
C ILE A 94 3.57 -12.74 3.06
N GLY A 95 3.10 -13.53 4.04
CA GLY A 95 3.94 -14.00 5.15
C GLY A 95 5.07 -14.90 4.68
N GLY A 96 4.77 -15.84 3.79
CA GLY A 96 5.76 -16.79 3.26
C GLY A 96 6.92 -16.11 2.55
N TYR A 97 6.64 -15.07 1.77
CA TYR A 97 7.69 -14.30 1.10
C TYR A 97 8.40 -13.33 2.05
N GLY A 98 7.64 -12.46 2.73
CA GLY A 98 8.19 -11.40 3.58
C GLY A 98 9.02 -11.94 4.75
N ASN A 99 8.53 -13.00 5.42
CA ASN A 99 9.24 -13.62 6.54
C ASN A 99 10.54 -14.30 6.08
N CYS A 100 10.51 -15.01 4.96
CA CYS A 100 11.69 -15.70 4.43
C CYS A 100 12.78 -14.72 3.98
N ILE A 101 12.41 -13.65 3.29
CA ILE A 101 13.38 -12.62 2.86
C ILE A 101 13.90 -11.77 4.03
N GLY A 102 13.19 -11.76 5.15
CA GLY A 102 13.61 -11.09 6.39
C GLY A 102 13.35 -9.59 6.40
N ILE A 103 12.17 -9.16 5.91
CA ILE A 103 11.70 -7.78 5.98
C ILE A 103 10.41 -7.75 6.81
N PRO A 104 10.27 -6.88 7.83
CA PRO A 104 9.09 -6.86 8.68
C PRO A 104 7.88 -6.31 7.93
N THR A 105 6.70 -6.92 8.14
CA THR A 105 5.40 -6.40 7.72
C THR A 105 4.72 -5.76 8.92
N THR A 106 4.58 -4.44 8.95
CA THR A 106 4.30 -3.70 10.18
C THR A 106 3.00 -2.90 10.16
N ALA A 107 2.36 -2.72 9.02
CA ALA A 107 1.07 -2.07 8.91
C ALA A 107 0.29 -2.57 7.69
N GLY A 108 -0.93 -2.10 7.57
CA GLY A 108 -1.82 -2.41 6.46
C GLY A 108 -3.28 -2.32 6.86
N GLU A 109 -4.14 -2.61 5.90
CA GLU A 109 -5.58 -2.68 6.09
C GLU A 109 -6.17 -3.87 5.35
N ILE A 110 -7.28 -4.39 5.85
CA ILE A 110 -8.06 -5.44 5.19
C ILE A 110 -9.54 -5.12 5.33
N GLU A 111 -10.25 -5.06 4.20
CA GLU A 111 -11.69 -4.81 4.15
C GLU A 111 -12.44 -5.91 3.42
N PHE A 112 -13.73 -6.02 3.73
CA PHE A 112 -14.63 -7.05 3.20
C PHE A 112 -15.91 -6.41 2.70
N ASP A 113 -16.25 -6.69 1.44
CA ASP A 113 -17.50 -6.26 0.80
C ASP A 113 -17.81 -7.18 -0.38
N GLU A 114 -19.10 -7.46 -0.63
CA GLU A 114 -19.52 -8.33 -1.74
C GLU A 114 -19.05 -7.84 -3.12
N ARG A 115 -18.72 -6.57 -3.25
CA ARG A 115 -18.16 -6.01 -4.49
C ARG A 115 -16.81 -6.61 -4.89
N TYR A 116 -16.14 -7.25 -3.95
CA TYR A 116 -14.84 -7.93 -4.19
C TYR A 116 -14.98 -9.46 -4.23
N ASP A 117 -16.21 -10.01 -4.34
CA ASP A 117 -16.44 -11.45 -4.44
C ASP A 117 -15.69 -12.03 -5.66
N GLY A 118 -14.75 -12.94 -5.41
CA GLY A 118 -13.93 -13.57 -6.44
C GLY A 118 -12.90 -12.66 -7.11
N ASN A 119 -12.81 -11.40 -6.73
CA ASN A 119 -11.87 -10.40 -7.26
C ASN A 119 -11.14 -9.69 -6.11
N PRO A 120 -10.21 -10.36 -5.45
CA PRO A 120 -9.47 -9.76 -4.35
C PRO A 120 -8.57 -8.64 -4.85
N LEU A 121 -8.43 -7.57 -4.07
CA LEU A 121 -7.37 -6.59 -4.28
C LEU A 121 -6.20 -6.92 -3.35
N VAL A 122 -5.02 -7.02 -3.94
CA VAL A 122 -3.77 -7.28 -3.24
C VAL A 122 -2.77 -6.19 -3.62
N ASN A 123 -2.64 -5.20 -2.75
CA ASN A 123 -1.71 -4.09 -2.94
C ASN A 123 -0.58 -4.23 -1.92
N ALA A 124 0.65 -4.27 -2.40
CA ALA A 124 1.85 -4.38 -1.59
C ALA A 124 2.69 -3.11 -1.68
N MET A 125 3.10 -2.59 -0.54
CA MET A 125 3.98 -1.44 -0.43
C MET A 125 5.29 -1.86 0.25
N CYS A 126 6.40 -1.37 -0.27
CA CYS A 126 7.71 -1.52 0.35
C CYS A 126 8.34 -0.15 0.60
N VAL A 127 9.00 -0.03 1.73
CA VAL A 127 9.75 1.16 2.15
C VAL A 127 11.21 0.76 2.38
N GLY A 128 12.14 1.51 1.84
CA GLY A 128 13.57 1.31 2.00
C GLY A 128 14.30 2.60 2.37
N ILE A 129 15.56 2.46 2.79
CA ILE A 129 16.46 3.58 3.13
C ILE A 129 17.69 3.51 2.26
N ILE A 130 18.18 4.67 1.85
CA ILE A 130 19.35 4.84 0.98
C ILE A 130 20.12 6.11 1.34
N ASP A 131 21.43 6.11 1.12
CA ASP A 131 22.23 7.33 1.09
C ASP A 131 22.12 8.00 -0.30
N HIS A 132 22.13 9.34 -0.36
CA HIS A 132 21.85 10.08 -1.60
C HIS A 132 22.78 9.71 -2.77
N ASP A 133 24.06 9.47 -2.48
CA ASP A 133 25.10 9.11 -3.46
C ASP A 133 24.97 7.68 -4.00
N MET A 134 24.13 6.83 -3.38
CA MET A 134 23.90 5.46 -3.80
C MET A 134 22.69 5.29 -4.72
N VAL A 135 21.90 6.36 -4.97
CA VAL A 135 20.67 6.30 -5.78
C VAL A 135 20.96 5.89 -7.22
N GLN A 136 20.36 4.80 -7.65
CA GLN A 136 20.50 4.22 -8.99
C GLN A 136 19.37 4.63 -9.93
N LYS A 137 19.61 4.49 -11.23
CA LYS A 137 18.64 4.71 -12.30
C LYS A 137 18.63 3.53 -13.28
N GLY A 138 17.45 3.25 -13.82
CA GLY A 138 17.29 2.23 -14.85
C GLY A 138 17.68 2.76 -16.24
N THR A 139 18.97 3.01 -16.47
CA THR A 139 19.44 3.60 -17.74
C THR A 139 20.52 2.74 -18.41
N ALA A 140 20.41 2.54 -19.74
CA ALA A 140 21.48 1.96 -20.55
C ALA A 140 22.26 3.08 -21.24
N LYS A 141 23.46 3.38 -20.76
CA LYS A 141 24.33 4.43 -21.28
C LYS A 141 25.74 3.92 -21.55
N GLY A 142 26.46 4.63 -22.43
CA GLY A 142 27.85 4.32 -22.77
C GLY A 142 27.94 3.22 -23.83
N VAL A 143 28.23 3.63 -25.07
CA VAL A 143 28.38 2.70 -26.20
C VAL A 143 29.43 1.65 -25.91
N GLY A 144 29.05 0.38 -26.09
CA GLY A 144 29.90 -0.78 -25.80
C GLY A 144 29.84 -1.27 -24.36
N ASN A 145 29.15 -0.59 -23.45
CA ASN A 145 28.89 -1.09 -22.11
C ASN A 145 28.07 -2.38 -22.15
N SER A 146 28.38 -3.28 -21.24
CA SER A 146 27.83 -4.63 -21.25
C SER A 146 26.51 -4.72 -20.49
N VAL A 147 25.57 -5.51 -21.02
CA VAL A 147 24.30 -5.83 -20.38
C VAL A 147 24.41 -7.18 -19.69
N ILE A 148 24.22 -7.21 -18.37
CA ILE A 148 24.32 -8.41 -17.54
C ILE A 148 22.93 -8.79 -17.02
N TYR A 149 22.56 -10.03 -17.23
CA TYR A 149 21.44 -10.72 -16.62
C TYR A 149 21.89 -11.39 -15.32
N VAL A 150 21.10 -11.29 -14.25
CA VAL A 150 21.37 -11.99 -12.99
C VAL A 150 20.07 -12.48 -12.34
N GLY A 151 20.13 -13.64 -11.69
CA GLY A 151 19.04 -14.21 -10.89
C GLY A 151 18.64 -15.61 -11.33
N LEU A 152 17.35 -15.95 -11.17
CA LEU A 152 16.83 -17.23 -11.61
C LEU A 152 16.95 -17.41 -13.13
N LYS A 153 17.18 -18.64 -13.56
CA LYS A 153 17.13 -19.00 -14.99
C LYS A 153 15.72 -18.77 -15.53
N THR A 154 15.64 -18.17 -16.71
CA THR A 154 14.38 -17.89 -17.40
C THR A 154 13.60 -19.19 -17.70
N GLY A 155 12.38 -19.26 -17.22
CA GLY A 155 11.41 -20.33 -17.50
C GLY A 155 10.24 -19.83 -18.34
N ARG A 156 9.19 -20.64 -18.47
CA ARG A 156 7.94 -20.30 -19.17
C ARG A 156 6.87 -19.70 -18.26
N ASP A 157 7.19 -19.45 -17.00
CA ASP A 157 6.27 -18.85 -16.03
C ASP A 157 6.00 -17.38 -16.33
N GLY A 158 4.77 -16.96 -16.13
CA GLY A 158 4.33 -15.58 -16.30
C GLY A 158 4.20 -15.08 -17.73
N ILE A 159 4.41 -15.92 -18.74
CA ILE A 159 4.22 -15.51 -20.14
C ILE A 159 2.77 -15.04 -20.34
N HIS A 160 2.60 -13.82 -20.87
CA HIS A 160 1.33 -13.11 -20.98
C HIS A 160 0.70 -12.70 -19.63
N GLY A 161 1.45 -12.66 -18.53
CA GLY A 161 0.96 -12.21 -17.23
C GLY A 161 0.45 -10.77 -17.24
N ALA A 162 1.18 -9.86 -17.85
CA ALA A 162 0.76 -8.47 -18.03
C ALA A 162 -0.53 -8.34 -18.88
N THR A 163 -0.71 -9.15 -19.91
CA THR A 163 -1.95 -9.20 -20.71
C THR A 163 -3.12 -9.71 -19.86
N PHE A 164 -2.92 -10.80 -19.11
CA PHE A 164 -3.92 -11.35 -18.21
C PHE A 164 -4.37 -10.34 -17.15
N ALA A 165 -3.45 -9.55 -16.62
CA ALA A 165 -3.76 -8.48 -15.65
C ALA A 165 -4.61 -7.33 -16.23
N SER A 166 -4.82 -7.30 -17.53
CA SER A 166 -5.65 -6.33 -18.27
C SER A 166 -6.91 -6.95 -18.88
N GLU A 167 -7.36 -8.11 -18.38
CA GLU A 167 -8.57 -8.80 -18.82
C GLU A 167 -9.56 -8.94 -17.64
N GLU A 168 -10.86 -9.02 -17.94
CA GLU A 168 -11.89 -9.32 -16.95
C GLU A 168 -11.73 -10.76 -16.43
N LEU A 169 -11.95 -10.99 -15.13
CA LEU A 169 -11.96 -12.33 -14.53
C LEU A 169 -13.25 -13.09 -14.91
N THR A 170 -13.09 -14.24 -15.56
CA THR A 170 -14.17 -15.13 -16.01
C THR A 170 -14.01 -16.53 -15.41
N GLU A 171 -15.00 -17.40 -15.65
CA GLU A 171 -14.90 -18.82 -15.26
C GLU A 171 -13.74 -19.55 -15.99
N GLU A 172 -13.31 -19.05 -17.15
CA GLU A 172 -12.19 -19.60 -17.92
C GLU A 172 -10.83 -19.12 -17.41
N SER A 173 -10.80 -18.12 -16.51
CA SER A 173 -9.55 -17.53 -16.00
C SER A 173 -8.69 -18.53 -15.24
N GLU A 174 -9.25 -19.62 -14.69
CA GLU A 174 -8.46 -20.72 -14.11
C GLU A 174 -7.51 -21.39 -15.14
N SER A 175 -7.85 -21.38 -16.42
CA SER A 175 -6.97 -21.87 -17.48
C SER A 175 -5.72 -21.00 -17.69
N LYS A 176 -5.72 -19.76 -17.19
CA LYS A 176 -4.60 -18.80 -17.21
C LYS A 176 -3.58 -19.03 -16.08
N ARG A 177 -3.73 -20.10 -15.29
CA ARG A 177 -2.79 -20.47 -14.22
C ARG A 177 -1.31 -20.46 -14.64
N PRO A 178 -0.90 -20.89 -15.84
CA PRO A 178 0.48 -20.78 -16.30
C PRO A 178 0.99 -19.33 -16.47
N SER A 179 0.09 -18.36 -16.57
CA SER A 179 0.44 -16.94 -16.62
C SER A 179 0.73 -16.33 -15.22
N VAL A 180 0.51 -17.09 -14.15
CA VAL A 180 0.87 -16.66 -12.78
C VAL A 180 2.35 -16.98 -12.54
N GLN A 181 3.04 -15.99 -12.02
CA GLN A 181 4.45 -16.07 -11.63
C GLN A 181 4.62 -16.93 -10.37
N ILE A 182 5.81 -17.47 -10.17
CA ILE A 182 6.19 -18.23 -8.97
C ILE A 182 7.35 -17.52 -8.30
N GLY A 183 7.19 -17.14 -7.02
CA GLY A 183 8.21 -16.46 -6.23
C GLY A 183 9.08 -17.44 -5.44
N ASP A 184 10.38 -17.18 -5.42
CA ASP A 184 11.37 -17.87 -4.58
C ASP A 184 12.04 -16.85 -3.63
N PRO A 185 11.53 -16.68 -2.39
CA PRO A 185 12.07 -15.69 -1.47
C PRO A 185 13.50 -16.00 -1.01
N PHE A 186 13.95 -17.25 -1.09
CA PHE A 186 15.33 -17.60 -0.77
C PHE A 186 16.30 -17.05 -1.82
N VAL A 187 15.99 -17.25 -3.11
CA VAL A 187 16.75 -16.63 -4.19
C VAL A 187 16.57 -15.11 -4.18
N GLY A 188 15.36 -14.64 -3.89
CA GLY A 188 15.07 -13.22 -3.69
C GLY A 188 15.97 -12.55 -2.66
N LYS A 189 16.24 -13.23 -1.53
CA LYS A 189 17.20 -12.74 -0.50
C LYS A 189 18.61 -12.67 -1.04
N LYS A 190 19.09 -13.70 -1.71
CA LYS A 190 20.43 -13.70 -2.33
C LYS A 190 20.58 -12.57 -3.36
N LEU A 191 19.57 -12.42 -4.22
CA LEU A 191 19.56 -11.38 -5.25
C LEU A 191 19.58 -9.97 -4.63
N MET A 192 18.77 -9.74 -3.60
CA MET A 192 18.74 -8.47 -2.86
C MET A 192 20.13 -8.13 -2.30
N GLU A 193 20.76 -9.04 -1.57
CA GLU A 193 22.07 -8.78 -0.97
C GLU A 193 23.17 -8.59 -2.04
N ALA A 194 23.17 -9.42 -3.08
CA ALA A 194 24.12 -9.30 -4.18
C ALA A 194 23.95 -7.98 -4.96
N THR A 195 22.70 -7.56 -5.17
CA THR A 195 22.40 -6.28 -5.84
C THR A 195 22.85 -5.09 -5.01
N LEU A 196 22.58 -5.08 -3.71
CA LEU A 196 23.03 -4.01 -2.80
C LEU A 196 24.55 -3.95 -2.70
N GLU A 197 25.26 -5.08 -2.83
CA GLU A 197 26.73 -5.10 -2.92
C GLU A 197 27.20 -4.59 -4.30
N ALA A 198 26.54 -4.97 -5.41
CA ALA A 198 26.89 -4.51 -6.76
C ALA A 198 26.75 -2.99 -6.93
N ILE A 199 25.77 -2.38 -6.25
CA ILE A 199 25.55 -0.92 -6.28
C ILE A 199 26.72 -0.14 -5.69
N THR A 200 27.55 -0.74 -4.86
CA THR A 200 28.76 -0.10 -4.34
C THR A 200 29.91 -0.03 -5.35
N PHE A 201 29.74 -0.63 -6.53
CA PHE A 201 30.77 -0.62 -7.57
C PHE A 201 30.61 0.61 -8.48
N ASP A 202 31.65 1.42 -8.60
CA ASP A 202 31.65 2.63 -9.43
C ASP A 202 31.36 2.36 -10.92
N GLU A 203 31.62 1.13 -11.36
CA GLU A 203 31.46 0.68 -12.75
C GLU A 203 30.00 0.26 -13.09
N LEU A 204 29.08 0.31 -12.12
CA LEU A 204 27.65 0.12 -12.39
C LEU A 204 27.08 1.38 -13.06
N VAL A 205 26.52 1.22 -14.25
CA VAL A 205 25.96 2.33 -15.05
C VAL A 205 24.46 2.46 -14.86
N GLY A 206 23.76 1.34 -14.74
CA GLY A 206 22.32 1.31 -14.54
C GLY A 206 21.82 -0.07 -14.14
N ILE A 207 20.66 -0.09 -13.48
CA ILE A 207 20.04 -1.31 -13.01
C ILE A 207 18.52 -1.18 -13.03
N GLN A 208 17.84 -2.26 -13.39
CA GLN A 208 16.38 -2.37 -13.34
C GLN A 208 15.97 -3.81 -12.98
N ASP A 209 14.87 -3.96 -12.24
CA ASP A 209 14.28 -5.27 -12.03
C ASP A 209 13.59 -5.80 -13.30
N MET A 210 13.36 -7.10 -13.35
CA MET A 210 12.64 -7.75 -14.42
C MET A 210 11.26 -8.18 -13.90
N GLY A 211 10.32 -7.25 -13.91
CA GLY A 211 8.94 -7.45 -13.48
C GLY A 211 8.01 -7.86 -14.62
N ALA A 212 6.91 -7.13 -14.79
CA ALA A 212 5.93 -7.35 -15.86
C ALA A 212 6.59 -7.26 -17.24
N ALA A 213 6.21 -8.17 -18.15
CA ALA A 213 6.80 -8.35 -19.47
C ALA A 213 8.33 -8.65 -19.47
N GLY A 214 8.90 -8.97 -18.32
CA GLY A 214 10.23 -9.53 -18.14
C GLY A 214 11.36 -8.77 -18.83
N LEU A 215 12.12 -9.46 -19.70
CA LEU A 215 13.26 -8.86 -20.39
C LEU A 215 12.85 -7.81 -21.43
N THR A 216 11.63 -7.89 -21.96
CA THR A 216 11.12 -6.92 -22.94
C THR A 216 11.01 -5.53 -22.33
N SER A 217 10.30 -5.37 -21.23
CA SER A 217 10.11 -4.07 -20.57
C SER A 217 11.41 -3.55 -19.98
N SER A 218 12.12 -4.35 -19.18
CA SER A 218 13.35 -3.90 -18.52
C SER A 218 14.39 -3.37 -19.49
N SER A 219 14.67 -4.09 -20.57
CA SER A 219 15.71 -3.70 -21.52
C SER A 219 15.31 -2.54 -22.42
N SER A 220 14.05 -2.49 -22.91
CA SER A 220 13.58 -1.39 -23.76
C SER A 220 13.49 -0.07 -23.00
N GLU A 221 13.00 -0.11 -21.74
CA GLU A 221 12.92 1.08 -20.89
C GLU A 221 14.31 1.62 -20.53
N MET A 222 15.27 0.75 -20.18
CA MET A 222 16.64 1.17 -19.91
C MET A 222 17.29 1.82 -21.14
N ALA A 223 17.04 1.29 -22.34
CA ALA A 223 17.54 1.85 -23.59
C ALA A 223 16.91 3.22 -23.87
N ALA A 224 15.58 3.34 -23.76
CA ALA A 224 14.86 4.59 -23.98
C ALA A 224 15.32 5.70 -23.02
N LYS A 225 15.39 5.41 -21.72
CA LYS A 225 15.88 6.35 -20.69
C LYS A 225 17.36 6.70 -20.88
N GLY A 226 18.14 5.77 -21.41
CA GLY A 226 19.57 5.99 -21.75
C GLY A 226 19.78 6.84 -23.00
N GLY A 227 18.77 6.91 -23.88
CA GLY A 227 18.88 7.54 -25.20
C GLY A 227 19.83 6.76 -26.12
N SER A 228 19.84 5.42 -26.03
CA SER A 228 20.75 4.52 -26.74
C SER A 228 19.98 3.37 -27.39
N GLY A 229 20.66 2.58 -28.23
CA GLY A 229 20.19 1.28 -28.64
C GLY A 229 20.72 0.15 -27.76
N LEU A 230 20.14 -1.02 -27.88
CA LEU A 230 20.61 -2.25 -27.27
C LEU A 230 20.68 -3.38 -28.30
N HIS A 231 21.73 -4.19 -28.20
CA HIS A 231 21.84 -5.47 -28.89
C HIS A 231 21.87 -6.60 -27.85
N LEU A 232 20.84 -7.43 -27.81
CA LEU A 232 20.76 -8.57 -26.91
C LEU A 232 20.96 -9.88 -27.69
N ARG A 233 21.82 -10.75 -27.17
CA ARG A 233 22.08 -12.11 -27.65
C ARG A 233 21.30 -13.09 -26.78
N LEU A 234 20.16 -13.53 -27.25
CA LEU A 234 19.21 -14.33 -26.47
C LEU A 234 19.71 -15.76 -26.21
N ASP A 235 20.59 -16.28 -27.06
CA ASP A 235 21.32 -17.54 -26.85
C ASP A 235 22.23 -17.53 -25.61
N GLN A 236 22.58 -16.34 -25.09
CA GLN A 236 23.34 -16.17 -23.85
C GLN A 236 22.45 -16.05 -22.60
N VAL A 237 21.15 -15.93 -22.74
CA VAL A 237 20.22 -15.82 -21.59
C VAL A 237 20.16 -17.18 -20.87
N PRO A 238 20.44 -17.23 -19.56
CA PRO A 238 20.30 -18.47 -18.79
C PRO A 238 18.86 -18.97 -18.79
N THR A 239 18.63 -20.20 -19.26
CA THR A 239 17.31 -20.82 -19.32
C THR A 239 17.19 -22.04 -18.42
N ARG A 240 16.01 -22.21 -17.80
CA ARG A 240 15.71 -23.35 -16.92
C ARG A 240 15.39 -24.63 -17.71
N GLU A 241 14.78 -24.47 -18.85
CA GLU A 241 14.27 -25.54 -19.67
C GLU A 241 14.89 -25.51 -21.09
N PRO A 242 15.20 -26.64 -21.69
CA PRO A 242 15.64 -26.66 -23.09
C PRO A 242 14.50 -26.26 -24.03
N GLY A 243 14.84 -25.62 -25.17
CA GLY A 243 13.90 -25.29 -26.22
C GLY A 243 12.93 -24.15 -25.91
N ILE A 244 13.29 -23.25 -24.97
CA ILE A 244 12.61 -21.98 -24.84
C ILE A 244 12.94 -21.12 -26.06
N SER A 245 11.91 -20.63 -26.75
CA SER A 245 12.08 -19.79 -27.94
C SER A 245 12.51 -18.35 -27.55
N PRO A 246 13.13 -17.60 -28.49
CA PRO A 246 13.42 -16.17 -28.30
C PRO A 246 12.23 -15.34 -27.88
N TYR A 247 11.04 -15.62 -28.42
CA TYR A 247 9.79 -14.99 -28.04
C TYR A 247 9.43 -15.25 -26.57
N GLU A 248 9.48 -16.52 -26.14
CA GLU A 248 9.21 -16.90 -24.74
C GLU A 248 10.23 -16.29 -23.77
N MET A 249 11.53 -16.21 -24.16
CA MET A 249 12.58 -15.59 -23.34
C MET A 249 12.29 -14.12 -23.06
N MET A 250 11.83 -13.38 -24.06
CA MET A 250 11.54 -11.95 -23.96
C MET A 250 10.32 -11.66 -23.11
N LEU A 251 9.29 -12.52 -23.14
CA LEU A 251 8.01 -12.33 -22.46
C LEU A 251 7.89 -13.06 -21.12
N SER A 252 8.84 -13.93 -20.79
CA SER A 252 8.84 -14.62 -19.50
C SER A 252 8.93 -13.61 -18.35
N GLU A 253 8.05 -13.79 -17.37
CA GLU A 253 8.04 -13.01 -16.12
C GLU A 253 8.58 -13.84 -14.94
N THR A 254 9.51 -14.77 -15.20
CA THR A 254 10.23 -15.46 -14.11
C THR A 254 10.73 -14.43 -13.11
N GLN A 255 10.41 -14.64 -11.85
CA GLN A 255 10.74 -13.73 -10.77
C GLN A 255 12.24 -13.77 -10.40
N GLU A 256 12.65 -12.97 -9.44
CA GLU A 256 14.02 -12.92 -8.89
C GLU A 256 15.08 -12.75 -9.98
N ARG A 257 14.87 -11.75 -10.86
CA ARG A 257 15.85 -11.37 -11.90
C ARG A 257 16.08 -9.86 -11.89
N MET A 258 17.32 -9.46 -12.21
CA MET A 258 17.72 -8.08 -12.45
C MET A 258 18.49 -7.96 -13.76
N LEU A 259 18.42 -6.78 -14.38
CA LEU A 259 19.18 -6.40 -15.55
C LEU A 259 20.11 -5.23 -15.18
N LEU A 260 21.41 -5.39 -15.42
CA LEU A 260 22.43 -4.40 -15.15
C LEU A 260 23.10 -3.94 -16.43
N VAL A 261 23.51 -2.68 -16.47
CA VAL A 261 24.46 -2.15 -17.45
C VAL A 261 25.73 -1.76 -16.71
N VAL A 262 26.88 -2.29 -17.16
CA VAL A 262 28.16 -2.09 -16.49
C VAL A 262 29.21 -1.60 -17.50
N GLU A 263 30.25 -0.91 -17.04
CA GLU A 263 31.34 -0.45 -17.90
C GLU A 263 32.02 -1.60 -18.61
N LYS A 264 32.30 -1.40 -19.90
CA LYS A 264 32.98 -2.39 -20.73
C LYS A 264 34.31 -2.81 -20.14
N GLY A 265 34.54 -4.12 -20.03
CA GLY A 265 35.76 -4.73 -19.50
C GLY A 265 35.75 -4.97 -17.99
N THR A 266 34.65 -4.64 -17.32
CA THR A 266 34.47 -4.87 -15.87
C THR A 266 33.50 -6.00 -15.53
N GLU A 267 32.98 -6.67 -16.55
CA GLU A 267 31.94 -7.71 -16.45
C GLU A 267 32.31 -8.79 -15.43
N GLN A 268 33.59 -9.24 -15.46
CA GLN A 268 34.03 -10.35 -14.62
C GLN A 268 33.89 -10.01 -13.11
N LYS A 269 34.08 -8.76 -12.72
CA LYS A 269 33.89 -8.30 -11.34
C LYS A 269 32.47 -8.54 -10.85
N PHE A 270 31.47 -8.27 -11.69
CA PHE A 270 30.07 -8.49 -11.37
C PHE A 270 29.70 -9.99 -11.42
N LEU A 271 30.18 -10.72 -12.41
CA LEU A 271 29.94 -12.17 -12.51
C LEU A 271 30.52 -12.92 -11.31
N ASP A 272 31.73 -12.54 -10.84
CA ASP A 272 32.35 -13.11 -9.64
C ASP A 272 31.54 -12.81 -8.38
N LEU A 273 31.00 -11.59 -8.25
CA LEU A 273 30.11 -11.21 -7.16
C LEU A 273 28.84 -12.09 -7.15
N PHE A 274 28.15 -12.19 -8.28
CA PHE A 274 26.93 -12.98 -8.37
C PHE A 274 27.19 -14.47 -8.13
N ASN A 275 28.31 -15.00 -8.62
CA ASN A 275 28.73 -16.36 -8.33
C ASN A 275 29.01 -16.59 -6.84
N LYS A 276 29.62 -15.60 -6.13
CA LYS A 276 29.80 -15.63 -4.67
C LYS A 276 28.46 -15.82 -3.93
N HIS A 277 27.41 -15.20 -4.44
CA HIS A 277 26.04 -15.34 -3.92
C HIS A 277 25.29 -16.55 -4.49
N GLU A 278 25.95 -17.40 -5.28
CA GLU A 278 25.34 -18.58 -5.94
C GLU A 278 24.13 -18.22 -6.82
N LEU A 279 24.25 -17.13 -7.58
CA LEU A 279 23.26 -16.68 -8.54
C LEU A 279 23.76 -16.94 -9.96
N ASP A 280 22.83 -17.36 -10.85
CA ASP A 280 23.12 -17.42 -12.27
C ASP A 280 23.27 -16.00 -12.83
N SER A 281 24.30 -15.79 -13.65
CA SER A 281 24.53 -14.50 -14.32
C SER A 281 25.23 -14.70 -15.66
N ALA A 282 24.94 -13.82 -16.61
CA ALA A 282 25.56 -13.84 -17.93
C ALA A 282 25.60 -12.45 -18.58
N VAL A 283 26.61 -12.21 -19.38
CA VAL A 283 26.63 -11.06 -20.30
C VAL A 283 25.76 -11.41 -21.51
N ILE A 284 24.62 -10.74 -21.62
CA ILE A 284 23.62 -11.04 -22.65
C ILE A 284 23.56 -10.01 -23.77
N GLY A 285 24.34 -8.94 -23.72
CA GLY A 285 24.30 -7.91 -24.75
C GLY A 285 25.20 -6.73 -24.48
N GLU A 286 25.00 -5.70 -25.28
CA GLU A 286 25.73 -4.44 -25.19
C GLU A 286 24.90 -3.22 -25.60
N VAL A 287 25.31 -2.07 -25.09
CA VAL A 287 24.76 -0.75 -25.46
C VAL A 287 25.33 -0.34 -26.81
N THR A 288 24.48 0.13 -27.73
CA THR A 288 24.89 0.57 -29.06
C THR A 288 24.68 2.08 -29.25
N ASP A 289 25.33 2.65 -30.27
CA ASP A 289 25.19 4.05 -30.70
C ASP A 289 24.00 4.30 -31.64
N THR A 290 23.16 3.28 -31.82
CA THR A 290 21.96 3.34 -32.66
C THR A 290 20.74 3.65 -31.79
N ASP A 291 19.62 3.96 -32.38
CA ASP A 291 18.30 4.02 -31.75
C ASP A 291 17.52 2.71 -31.88
N ARG A 292 18.25 1.59 -32.11
CA ARG A 292 17.67 0.29 -32.45
C ARG A 292 17.72 -0.68 -31.29
N PHE A 293 16.64 -1.41 -31.12
CA PHE A 293 16.52 -2.56 -30.24
C PHE A 293 16.69 -3.82 -31.10
N VAL A 294 17.86 -4.45 -30.98
CA VAL A 294 18.24 -5.60 -31.80
C VAL A 294 18.29 -6.86 -30.95
N LEU A 295 17.61 -7.89 -31.39
CA LEU A 295 17.62 -9.22 -30.77
C LEU A 295 18.20 -10.23 -31.73
N THR A 296 19.20 -11.00 -31.27
CA THR A 296 19.78 -12.12 -32.02
C THR A 296 19.69 -13.43 -31.24
N TYR A 297 19.63 -14.55 -31.96
CA TYR A 297 19.70 -15.89 -31.39
C TYR A 297 20.47 -16.78 -32.40
N ASP A 298 21.55 -17.42 -32.00
CA ASP A 298 22.46 -18.18 -32.87
C ASP A 298 22.86 -17.36 -34.11
N ASP A 299 23.24 -16.08 -33.93
CA ASP A 299 23.62 -15.13 -34.99
C ASP A 299 22.49 -14.75 -35.98
N GLU A 300 21.27 -15.24 -35.79
CA GLU A 300 20.10 -14.86 -36.59
C GLU A 300 19.35 -13.69 -35.91
N VAL A 301 18.96 -12.71 -36.73
CA VAL A 301 18.22 -11.51 -36.22
C VAL A 301 16.74 -11.87 -36.08
N TYR A 302 16.22 -11.81 -34.86
CA TYR A 302 14.81 -12.00 -34.51
C TYR A 302 14.01 -10.71 -34.41
N ALA A 303 14.65 -9.61 -34.05
CA ALA A 303 14.06 -8.27 -34.05
C ALA A 303 15.13 -7.22 -34.33
N ASP A 304 14.75 -6.18 -35.07
CA ASP A 304 15.52 -4.96 -35.29
C ASP A 304 14.52 -3.81 -35.46
N ILE A 305 14.18 -3.16 -34.35
CA ILE A 305 13.09 -2.15 -34.26
C ILE A 305 13.56 -0.92 -33.49
N PRO A 306 12.94 0.25 -33.72
CA PRO A 306 13.26 1.45 -32.95
C PRO A 306 12.96 1.25 -31.44
N VAL A 307 13.78 1.86 -30.57
CA VAL A 307 13.61 1.79 -29.12
C VAL A 307 12.38 2.56 -28.64
N GLN A 308 12.21 3.82 -29.08
CA GLN A 308 11.19 4.72 -28.55
C GLN A 308 9.75 4.21 -28.67
N PRO A 309 9.32 3.60 -29.80
CA PRO A 309 7.99 3.02 -29.89
C PRO A 309 7.70 1.89 -28.91
N LEU A 310 8.74 1.21 -28.40
CA LEU A 310 8.58 0.14 -27.41
C LEU A 310 8.33 0.67 -25.98
N ALA A 311 8.83 1.86 -25.66
CA ALA A 311 8.80 2.39 -24.31
C ALA A 311 7.85 3.60 -24.17
N ASP A 312 8.04 4.65 -24.97
CA ASP A 312 7.44 5.96 -24.70
C ASP A 312 6.32 6.37 -25.70
N GLU A 313 6.21 5.72 -26.84
CA GLU A 313 5.25 6.10 -27.90
C GLU A 313 3.99 5.24 -27.93
N ALA A 314 3.63 4.63 -26.79
CA ALA A 314 2.37 3.91 -26.68
C ALA A 314 1.16 4.84 -26.93
N PRO A 315 0.12 4.39 -27.65
CA PRO A 315 -1.08 5.19 -27.90
C PRO A 315 -1.73 5.66 -26.61
N VAL A 316 -2.01 6.95 -26.52
CA VAL A 316 -2.77 7.55 -25.41
C VAL A 316 -4.23 7.65 -25.80
N TYR A 317 -5.08 6.89 -25.15
CA TYR A 317 -6.53 6.94 -25.34
C TYR A 317 -7.16 8.00 -24.44
N ILE A 318 -7.96 8.90 -25.03
CA ILE A 318 -8.82 9.83 -24.31
C ILE A 318 -10.24 9.31 -24.47
N LEU A 319 -10.80 8.77 -23.39
CA LEU A 319 -12.14 8.22 -23.38
C LEU A 319 -13.15 9.29 -22.93
N GLU A 320 -14.42 9.06 -23.24
CA GLU A 320 -15.51 9.89 -22.75
C GLU A 320 -16.00 9.40 -21.41
N GLY A 321 -16.05 10.29 -20.41
CA GLY A 321 -16.67 10.04 -19.12
C GLY A 321 -18.15 10.41 -19.11
N GLU A 322 -18.90 9.84 -18.18
CA GLU A 322 -20.29 10.15 -17.89
C GLU A 322 -20.47 10.31 -16.38
N GLU A 323 -20.93 11.50 -15.98
CA GLU A 323 -21.19 11.79 -14.57
C GLU A 323 -22.39 10.96 -14.08
N LYS A 324 -22.27 10.43 -12.87
CA LYS A 324 -23.33 9.72 -12.19
C LYS A 324 -24.24 10.70 -11.46
N GLU A 325 -25.55 10.49 -11.59
CA GLU A 325 -26.51 11.15 -10.71
C GLU A 325 -26.43 10.52 -9.31
N TYR A 326 -26.17 11.35 -8.30
CA TYR A 326 -26.10 10.92 -6.91
C TYR A 326 -27.47 10.97 -6.26
N ASN A 327 -27.72 10.01 -5.36
CA ASN A 327 -28.94 10.02 -4.57
C ASN A 327 -28.76 10.95 -3.36
N THR A 328 -29.47 12.09 -3.40
CA THR A 328 -29.44 13.11 -2.34
C THR A 328 -30.43 12.82 -1.20
N SER A 329 -31.23 11.75 -1.30
CA SER A 329 -32.14 11.37 -0.21
C SER A 329 -31.32 10.93 1.02
N LYS A 330 -31.83 11.24 2.22
CA LYS A 330 -31.21 10.82 3.49
C LYS A 330 -32.01 9.66 4.06
N ASN A 331 -31.29 8.65 4.55
CA ASN A 331 -31.89 7.59 5.36
C ASN A 331 -32.30 8.12 6.74
N ASP A 332 -33.27 7.46 7.38
CA ASP A 332 -33.71 7.80 8.73
C ASP A 332 -32.89 7.00 9.78
N TYR A 333 -32.09 7.70 10.55
CA TYR A 333 -31.26 7.13 11.62
C TYR A 333 -31.83 7.42 13.02
N SER A 334 -33.06 7.90 13.14
CA SER A 334 -33.68 8.31 14.44
C SER A 334 -33.94 7.15 15.41
N ASN A 335 -34.12 5.93 14.90
CA ASN A 335 -34.54 4.76 15.69
C ASN A 335 -33.46 3.66 15.73
N ILE A 336 -32.21 4.03 16.04
CA ILE A 336 -31.11 3.09 16.14
C ILE A 336 -31.11 2.42 17.53
N ASP A 337 -31.10 1.07 17.56
CA ASP A 337 -30.68 0.35 18.76
C ASP A 337 -29.16 0.46 18.90
N VAL A 338 -28.74 1.35 19.79
CA VAL A 338 -27.30 1.69 19.94
C VAL A 338 -26.48 0.49 20.36
N HIS A 339 -27.00 -0.35 21.29
CA HIS A 339 -26.24 -1.49 21.79
C HIS A 339 -26.08 -2.58 20.71
N ASP A 340 -27.17 -2.96 20.05
CA ASP A 340 -27.15 -3.97 18.97
C ASP A 340 -26.27 -3.50 17.80
N THR A 341 -26.42 -2.23 17.38
CA THR A 341 -25.63 -1.63 16.32
C THR A 341 -24.12 -1.61 16.67
N PHE A 342 -23.80 -1.22 17.91
CA PHE A 342 -22.41 -1.20 18.39
C PHE A 342 -21.77 -2.58 18.30
N ILE A 343 -22.43 -3.62 18.78
CA ILE A 343 -21.90 -4.99 18.77
C ILE A 343 -21.76 -5.50 17.32
N LYS A 344 -22.76 -5.28 16.47
CA LYS A 344 -22.69 -5.67 15.05
C LYS A 344 -21.56 -4.99 14.30
N LEU A 345 -21.36 -3.69 14.51
CA LEU A 345 -20.24 -2.95 13.91
C LEU A 345 -18.89 -3.45 14.42
N LEU A 346 -18.75 -3.61 15.74
CA LEU A 346 -17.51 -4.08 16.36
C LEU A 346 -17.09 -5.46 15.85
N GLN A 347 -18.05 -6.34 15.58
CA GLN A 347 -17.83 -7.70 15.05
C GLN A 347 -17.81 -7.77 13.52
N HIS A 348 -18.10 -6.68 12.80
CA HIS A 348 -18.04 -6.70 11.35
C HIS A 348 -16.59 -6.92 10.88
N PRO A 349 -16.31 -7.84 9.94
CA PRO A 349 -14.94 -8.19 9.53
C PRO A 349 -14.07 -6.99 9.13
N THR A 350 -14.66 -5.99 8.47
CA THR A 350 -13.96 -4.74 8.10
C THR A 350 -13.48 -3.95 9.33
N ILE A 351 -14.24 -3.95 10.42
CA ILE A 351 -13.95 -3.22 11.67
C ILE A 351 -13.18 -4.06 12.69
N ALA A 352 -13.47 -5.36 12.72
CA ALA A 352 -12.85 -6.31 13.65
C ALA A 352 -11.32 -6.30 13.59
N SER A 353 -10.69 -6.71 14.68
CA SER A 353 -9.24 -6.84 14.75
C SER A 353 -8.69 -7.77 13.67
N LYS A 354 -7.64 -7.34 13.02
CA LYS A 354 -6.90 -8.15 12.03
C LYS A 354 -5.76 -8.96 12.67
N HIS A 355 -5.67 -8.98 14.02
CA HIS A 355 -4.59 -9.64 14.76
C HIS A 355 -4.36 -11.08 14.27
N HIS A 356 -5.41 -11.88 14.16
CA HIS A 356 -5.34 -13.26 13.67
C HIS A 356 -4.70 -13.40 12.27
N LEU A 357 -4.80 -12.37 11.44
CA LEU A 357 -4.22 -12.35 10.10
C LEU A 357 -2.76 -11.90 10.13
N TYR A 358 -2.46 -10.77 10.76
CA TYR A 358 -1.10 -10.23 10.77
C TYR A 358 -0.15 -10.89 11.80
N GLU A 359 -0.64 -11.72 12.73
CA GLU A 359 0.22 -12.52 13.60
C GLU A 359 1.09 -13.54 12.84
N GLN A 360 0.73 -13.86 11.58
CA GLN A 360 1.48 -14.71 10.68
C GLN A 360 2.70 -14.00 10.07
N TYR A 361 2.76 -12.68 10.13
CA TYR A 361 3.86 -11.87 9.60
C TYR A 361 4.93 -11.66 10.66
N ASP A 362 6.20 -11.74 10.26
CA ASP A 362 7.27 -11.20 11.09
C ASP A 362 7.14 -9.68 11.13
N GLN A 363 7.04 -9.15 12.35
CA GLN A 363 6.81 -7.73 12.60
C GLN A 363 8.03 -7.01 13.15
N GLN A 364 9.07 -7.76 13.53
CA GLN A 364 10.20 -7.25 14.31
C GLN A 364 11.57 -7.66 13.79
N VAL A 365 11.67 -8.36 12.67
CA VAL A 365 12.96 -8.70 12.07
C VAL A 365 13.77 -7.41 11.83
N GLY A 366 15.06 -7.44 12.17
CA GLY A 366 15.91 -6.25 12.19
C GLY A 366 15.82 -5.42 13.47
N ALA A 367 14.85 -5.71 14.38
CA ALA A 367 14.67 -5.07 15.70
C ALA A 367 14.47 -3.53 15.68
N ASN A 368 14.02 -2.98 14.56
CA ASN A 368 13.83 -1.54 14.37
C ASN A 368 12.35 -1.08 14.45
N THR A 369 11.40 -2.00 14.61
CA THR A 369 9.97 -1.67 14.71
C THR A 369 9.64 -1.08 16.08
N ILE A 370 9.21 0.17 16.10
CA ILE A 370 8.83 0.92 17.30
C ILE A 370 7.32 0.80 17.54
N ILE A 371 6.49 1.09 16.52
CA ILE A 371 5.05 0.88 16.56
C ILE A 371 4.70 -0.29 15.65
N LYS A 372 4.11 -1.32 16.26
CA LYS A 372 3.72 -2.59 15.64
C LYS A 372 2.35 -2.49 14.97
N PRO A 373 1.94 -3.50 14.17
CA PRO A 373 0.59 -3.60 13.64
C PRO A 373 -0.50 -3.53 14.71
N GLY A 374 -1.67 -3.03 14.33
CA GLY A 374 -2.84 -2.88 15.19
C GLY A 374 -3.22 -1.43 15.48
N LEU A 375 -2.36 -0.48 15.12
CA LEU A 375 -2.64 0.95 15.08
C LEU A 375 -2.71 1.45 13.64
N GLN A 376 -3.00 2.73 13.45
CA GLN A 376 -3.26 3.34 12.14
C GLN A 376 -2.00 3.55 11.27
N ALA A 377 -0.82 3.60 11.87
CA ALA A 377 0.46 3.70 11.16
C ALA A 377 1.54 2.91 11.90
N SER A 378 2.51 2.40 11.17
CA SER A 378 3.72 1.82 11.75
C SER A 378 4.83 2.86 11.89
N VAL A 379 5.78 2.57 12.77
CA VAL A 379 7.00 3.37 12.92
C VAL A 379 8.19 2.43 13.00
N VAL A 380 9.13 2.61 12.06
CA VAL A 380 10.36 1.81 11.96
C VAL A 380 11.56 2.75 12.05
N ARG A 381 12.48 2.46 12.97
CA ARG A 381 13.70 3.27 13.18
C ARG A 381 14.61 3.20 11.96
N VAL A 382 15.21 4.33 11.60
CA VAL A 382 16.35 4.37 10.69
C VAL A 382 17.60 3.97 11.48
N GLU A 383 18.17 2.83 11.12
CA GLU A 383 19.30 2.23 11.86
C GLU A 383 20.47 3.21 12.03
N GLY A 384 21.08 3.20 13.21
CA GLY A 384 22.20 4.08 13.54
C GLY A 384 21.84 5.55 13.81
N THR A 385 20.54 5.91 13.79
CA THR A 385 20.07 7.29 13.99
C THR A 385 19.00 7.39 15.09
N GLN A 386 18.59 8.62 15.41
CA GLN A 386 17.39 8.87 16.22
C GLN A 386 16.13 9.04 15.37
N LYS A 387 16.23 9.00 14.04
CA LYS A 387 15.10 9.13 13.12
C LYS A 387 14.31 7.83 13.01
N ALA A 388 13.04 7.97 12.64
CA ALA A 388 12.20 6.84 12.23
C ALA A 388 11.31 7.25 11.05
N ILE A 389 10.94 6.26 10.26
CA ILE A 389 9.94 6.39 9.21
C ILE A 389 8.61 5.87 9.70
N ALA A 390 7.60 6.73 9.68
CA ALA A 390 6.21 6.34 9.82
C ALA A 390 5.63 6.00 8.45
N SER A 391 4.83 4.96 8.38
CA SER A 391 4.23 4.50 7.12
C SER A 391 2.79 4.06 7.34
N THR A 392 1.92 4.37 6.38
CA THR A 392 0.55 3.90 6.33
C THR A 392 0.15 3.55 4.90
N ILE A 393 -0.89 2.74 4.76
CA ILE A 393 -1.50 2.41 3.47
C ILE A 393 -3.01 2.29 3.67
N ASP A 394 -3.79 3.11 2.97
CA ASP A 394 -5.21 3.31 3.23
C ASP A 394 -6.02 3.41 1.94
N GLY A 395 -7.31 3.06 2.02
CA GLY A 395 -8.25 3.21 0.92
C GLY A 395 -9.69 3.41 1.43
N GLU A 396 -10.48 4.24 0.73
CA GLU A 396 -11.84 4.62 1.10
C GLU A 396 -12.83 4.40 -0.05
N ALA A 397 -12.93 3.16 -0.51
CA ALA A 397 -13.62 2.78 -1.73
C ALA A 397 -15.09 3.20 -1.80
N ARG A 398 -15.86 3.07 -0.70
CA ARG A 398 -17.28 3.42 -0.69
C ARG A 398 -17.53 4.92 -0.78
N TYR A 399 -16.68 5.72 -0.15
CA TYR A 399 -16.73 7.18 -0.29
C TYR A 399 -16.38 7.62 -1.71
N VAL A 400 -15.36 7.01 -2.33
CA VAL A 400 -15.01 7.26 -3.73
C VAL A 400 -16.14 6.84 -4.68
N PHE A 401 -16.83 5.74 -4.39
CA PHE A 401 -17.99 5.30 -5.19
C PHE A 401 -19.15 6.28 -5.08
N ASN A 402 -19.42 6.81 -3.89
CA ASN A 402 -20.50 7.77 -3.66
C ASN A 402 -20.22 9.13 -4.31
N GLN A 403 -19.06 9.71 -4.03
CA GLN A 403 -18.64 11.01 -4.51
C GLN A 403 -17.16 10.96 -4.87
N PRO A 404 -16.79 10.59 -6.11
CA PRO A 404 -15.40 10.30 -6.48
C PRO A 404 -14.42 11.44 -6.14
N TYR A 405 -14.79 12.69 -6.40
CA TYR A 405 -13.94 13.84 -6.11
C TYR A 405 -13.71 14.01 -4.60
N GLU A 406 -14.76 14.03 -3.80
CA GLU A 406 -14.65 14.18 -2.34
C GLU A 406 -14.02 12.94 -1.70
N GLY A 407 -14.39 11.73 -2.14
CA GLY A 407 -13.76 10.49 -1.68
C GLY A 407 -12.27 10.42 -2.01
N GLY A 408 -11.85 10.97 -3.15
CA GLY A 408 -10.45 11.12 -3.50
C GLY A 408 -9.68 12.02 -2.53
N LYS A 409 -10.28 13.13 -2.08
CA LYS A 409 -9.69 13.96 -1.02
C LYS A 409 -9.57 13.20 0.31
N MET A 410 -10.62 12.45 0.65
CA MET A 410 -10.70 11.74 1.94
C MET A 410 -9.62 10.69 2.09
N VAL A 411 -9.34 9.89 1.06
CA VAL A 411 -8.32 8.85 1.15
C VAL A 411 -6.92 9.41 1.39
N VAL A 412 -6.58 10.54 0.78
CA VAL A 412 -5.30 11.22 1.04
C VAL A 412 -5.27 11.83 2.43
N ALA A 413 -6.36 12.47 2.85
CA ALA A 413 -6.46 13.07 4.17
C ALA A 413 -6.44 12.03 5.30
N GLU A 414 -6.99 10.84 5.09
CA GLU A 414 -6.91 9.75 6.08
C GLU A 414 -5.47 9.27 6.25
N ALA A 415 -4.76 9.00 5.17
CA ALA A 415 -3.35 8.63 5.24
C ALA A 415 -2.51 9.72 5.96
N TYR A 416 -2.78 11.00 5.65
CA TYR A 416 -2.16 12.12 6.35
C TYR A 416 -2.44 12.10 7.85
N ARG A 417 -3.72 11.95 8.27
CA ARG A 417 -4.12 11.87 9.69
C ARG A 417 -3.46 10.71 10.41
N ASN A 418 -3.36 9.55 9.76
CA ASN A 418 -2.75 8.36 10.33
C ASN A 418 -1.27 8.57 10.69
N LEU A 419 -0.53 9.29 9.83
CA LEU A 419 0.86 9.68 10.13
C LEU A 419 0.96 10.73 11.24
N ILE A 420 0.07 11.71 11.24
CA ILE A 420 -0.01 12.71 12.32
C ILE A 420 -0.27 12.04 13.68
N ALA A 421 -1.13 11.02 13.73
CA ALA A 421 -1.49 10.32 14.95
C ALA A 421 -0.33 9.58 15.63
N VAL A 422 0.78 9.38 14.95
CA VAL A 422 2.04 8.83 15.51
C VAL A 422 3.13 9.90 15.64
N GLY A 423 2.81 11.18 15.45
CA GLY A 423 3.74 12.30 15.61
C GLY A 423 4.67 12.56 14.43
N ALA A 424 4.44 11.91 13.29
CA ALA A 424 5.25 12.08 12.10
C ALA A 424 4.89 13.35 11.30
N THR A 425 5.85 13.88 10.57
CA THR A 425 5.63 14.87 9.52
C THR A 425 5.45 14.13 8.20
N PRO A 426 4.23 14.13 7.60
CA PRO A 426 4.02 13.55 6.27
C PRO A 426 4.93 14.21 5.23
N LEU A 427 5.54 13.42 4.35
CA LEU A 427 6.52 13.89 3.36
C LEU A 427 6.03 13.75 1.93
N ALA A 428 5.54 12.58 1.56
CA ALA A 428 5.13 12.26 0.20
C ALA A 428 4.26 10.99 0.18
N MET A 429 3.61 10.74 -0.94
CA MET A 429 2.78 9.56 -1.12
C MET A 429 3.09 8.81 -2.42
N THR A 430 2.65 7.57 -2.45
CA THR A 430 2.50 6.69 -3.61
C THR A 430 1.05 6.26 -3.71
N ASP A 431 0.56 5.96 -4.90
CA ASP A 431 -0.80 5.47 -5.06
C ASP A 431 -0.87 4.15 -5.84
N CYS A 432 -1.95 3.40 -5.61
CA CYS A 432 -2.36 2.30 -6.48
C CYS A 432 -3.83 2.46 -6.83
N LEU A 433 -4.11 2.73 -8.09
CA LEU A 433 -5.44 3.05 -8.59
C LEU A 433 -6.11 1.77 -9.10
N ASN A 434 -7.02 1.18 -8.30
CA ASN A 434 -7.74 -0.06 -8.64
C ASN A 434 -9.16 0.27 -9.11
N TYR A 435 -9.45 0.02 -10.38
CA TYR A 435 -10.74 0.34 -11.01
C TYR A 435 -11.21 -0.81 -11.91
N GLY A 436 -12.50 -0.80 -12.27
CA GLY A 436 -13.05 -1.66 -13.31
C GLY A 436 -12.57 -1.27 -14.71
N SER A 437 -13.31 -1.67 -15.75
CA SER A 437 -12.96 -1.34 -17.13
C SER A 437 -13.10 0.16 -17.39
N PRO A 438 -12.05 0.85 -17.85
CA PRO A 438 -12.10 2.26 -18.21
C PRO A 438 -12.92 2.52 -19.50
N GLU A 439 -13.30 1.50 -20.23
CA GLU A 439 -14.17 1.60 -21.41
C GLU A 439 -15.63 1.89 -21.00
N LYS A 440 -15.99 1.59 -19.74
CA LYS A 440 -17.27 2.00 -19.16
C LYS A 440 -17.20 3.47 -18.75
N LYS A 441 -18.01 4.33 -19.37
CA LYS A 441 -17.97 5.78 -19.20
C LYS A 441 -18.06 6.22 -17.73
N GLU A 442 -18.90 5.57 -16.94
CA GLU A 442 -19.04 5.83 -15.50
C GLU A 442 -17.72 5.54 -14.74
N ILE A 443 -17.08 4.40 -15.02
CA ILE A 443 -15.81 4.02 -14.38
C ILE A 443 -14.69 5.00 -14.75
N TYR A 444 -14.63 5.38 -16.01
CA TYR A 444 -13.65 6.36 -16.47
C TYR A 444 -13.85 7.72 -15.79
N GLN A 445 -15.10 8.16 -15.61
CA GLN A 445 -15.41 9.40 -14.89
C GLN A 445 -15.02 9.30 -13.41
N GLN A 446 -15.31 8.19 -12.75
CA GLN A 446 -14.88 7.94 -11.36
C GLN A 446 -13.36 8.05 -11.21
N LEU A 447 -12.59 7.48 -12.16
CA LEU A 447 -11.13 7.58 -12.18
C LEU A 447 -10.67 9.05 -12.32
N ILE A 448 -11.26 9.80 -13.24
CA ILE A 448 -10.92 11.22 -13.47
C ILE A 448 -11.20 12.05 -12.20
N ASP A 449 -12.39 11.93 -11.64
CA ASP A 449 -12.81 12.81 -10.55
C ASP A 449 -12.11 12.47 -9.24
N SER A 450 -11.93 11.19 -8.94
CA SER A 450 -11.19 10.79 -7.74
C SER A 450 -9.72 11.24 -7.81
N THR A 451 -9.07 11.12 -8.96
CA THR A 451 -7.68 11.60 -9.12
C THR A 451 -7.58 13.12 -9.06
N LYS A 452 -8.61 13.87 -9.49
CA LYS A 452 -8.68 15.33 -9.26
C LYS A 452 -8.76 15.66 -7.77
N GLY A 453 -9.64 14.97 -7.02
CA GLY A 453 -9.78 15.15 -5.57
C GLY A 453 -8.47 14.82 -4.83
N MET A 454 -7.85 13.67 -5.16
CA MET A 454 -6.55 13.30 -4.62
C MET A 454 -5.49 14.37 -4.91
N SER A 455 -5.44 14.90 -6.14
CA SER A 455 -4.48 15.95 -6.53
C SER A 455 -4.66 17.24 -5.72
N GLU A 456 -5.90 17.64 -5.45
CA GLU A 456 -6.18 18.80 -4.59
C GLU A 456 -5.69 18.56 -3.17
N ALA A 457 -6.01 17.40 -2.58
CA ALA A 457 -5.55 17.05 -1.25
C ALA A 457 -4.02 17.03 -1.15
N CYS A 458 -3.33 16.42 -2.12
CA CYS A 458 -1.86 16.41 -2.17
C CYS A 458 -1.25 17.81 -2.18
N LYS A 459 -1.88 18.77 -2.88
CA LYS A 459 -1.39 20.16 -2.95
C LYS A 459 -1.57 20.88 -1.61
N VAL A 460 -2.74 20.74 -0.97
CA VAL A 460 -3.04 21.40 0.31
C VAL A 460 -2.23 20.78 1.45
N LEU A 461 -2.16 19.45 1.49
CA LEU A 461 -1.45 18.69 2.52
C LEU A 461 0.07 18.63 2.30
N GLN A 462 0.56 19.14 1.17
CA GLN A 462 1.97 19.14 0.77
C GLN A 462 2.60 17.73 0.75
N THR A 463 1.85 16.78 0.22
CA THR A 463 2.26 15.38 0.07
C THR A 463 2.32 15.00 -1.42
N PRO A 464 3.39 15.37 -2.14
CA PRO A 464 3.53 15.08 -3.57
C PRO A 464 3.49 13.58 -3.84
N VAL A 465 3.02 13.20 -5.03
CA VAL A 465 3.00 11.82 -5.52
C VAL A 465 4.34 11.52 -6.19
N VAL A 466 5.12 10.62 -5.61
CA VAL A 466 6.47 10.31 -6.09
C VAL A 466 6.58 8.99 -6.84
N SER A 467 5.58 8.13 -6.73
CA SER A 467 5.45 6.89 -7.48
C SER A 467 3.99 6.45 -7.52
N GLY A 468 3.66 5.44 -8.29
CA GLY A 468 2.30 4.91 -8.34
C GLY A 468 2.15 3.72 -9.28
N ASN A 469 0.96 3.12 -9.25
CA ASN A 469 0.55 2.00 -10.09
C ASN A 469 -0.93 2.16 -10.48
N VAL A 470 -1.32 1.61 -11.60
CA VAL A 470 -2.72 1.55 -12.04
C VAL A 470 -3.10 0.11 -12.34
N SER A 471 -4.19 -0.37 -11.74
CA SER A 471 -4.81 -1.67 -12.02
C SER A 471 -6.23 -1.45 -12.53
N LEU A 472 -6.48 -1.83 -13.76
CA LEU A 472 -7.76 -1.67 -14.44
C LEU A 472 -8.40 -3.05 -14.71
N TYR A 473 -9.62 -3.07 -15.22
CA TYR A 473 -10.37 -4.29 -15.54
C TYR A 473 -10.61 -5.21 -14.33
N ASN A 474 -10.63 -4.64 -13.12
CA ASN A 474 -10.99 -5.41 -11.93
C ASN A 474 -12.51 -5.65 -11.91
N GLU A 475 -12.92 -6.63 -12.67
CA GLU A 475 -14.31 -7.01 -12.87
C GLU A 475 -14.46 -8.53 -12.80
N THR A 476 -15.60 -8.96 -12.28
CA THR A 476 -15.96 -10.38 -12.24
C THR A 476 -17.40 -10.53 -12.69
N ARG A 477 -17.64 -11.32 -13.75
CA ARG A 477 -18.97 -11.56 -14.31
C ARG A 477 -19.74 -10.27 -14.63
N GLY A 478 -19.05 -9.29 -15.21
CA GLY A 478 -19.62 -7.99 -15.60
C GLY A 478 -19.82 -6.99 -14.46
N THR A 479 -19.52 -7.37 -13.22
CA THR A 479 -19.58 -6.47 -12.05
C THR A 479 -18.21 -5.93 -11.73
N SER A 480 -18.08 -4.60 -11.77
CA SER A 480 -16.86 -3.91 -11.36
C SER A 480 -16.74 -3.86 -9.84
N ILE A 481 -15.51 -3.92 -9.35
CA ILE A 481 -15.20 -3.56 -7.96
C ILE A 481 -15.64 -2.12 -7.65
N PHE A 482 -15.66 -1.73 -6.39
CA PHE A 482 -15.68 -0.29 -6.08
C PHE A 482 -14.42 0.40 -6.61
N PRO A 483 -14.52 1.69 -7.05
CA PRO A 483 -13.34 2.49 -7.35
C PRO A 483 -12.47 2.58 -6.08
N THR A 484 -11.31 1.95 -6.11
CA THR A 484 -10.47 1.78 -4.92
C THR A 484 -9.08 2.36 -5.15
N PRO A 485 -8.93 3.70 -5.11
CA PRO A 485 -7.61 4.29 -5.00
C PRO A 485 -7.03 3.96 -3.61
N VAL A 486 -5.84 3.41 -3.60
CA VAL A 486 -5.07 3.10 -2.39
C VAL A 486 -3.92 4.08 -2.31
N VAL A 487 -3.73 4.69 -1.15
CA VAL A 487 -2.67 5.67 -0.85
C VAL A 487 -1.70 5.08 0.14
N GLY A 488 -0.45 4.93 -0.26
CA GLY A 488 0.67 4.69 0.64
C GLY A 488 1.34 6.02 0.97
N MET A 489 1.55 6.34 2.24
CA MET A 489 2.17 7.60 2.64
C MET A 489 3.27 7.36 3.66
N VAL A 490 4.36 8.09 3.52
CA VAL A 490 5.48 8.07 4.47
C VAL A 490 5.65 9.41 5.14
N GLY A 491 6.09 9.37 6.39
CA GLY A 491 6.40 10.55 7.18
C GLY A 491 7.66 10.35 8.01
N LEU A 492 8.26 11.46 8.41
CA LEU A 492 9.47 11.49 9.22
C LEU A 492 9.17 11.79 10.68
N ILE A 493 9.75 10.99 11.55
CA ILE A 493 9.93 11.29 12.97
C ILE A 493 11.41 11.61 13.16
N GLU A 494 11.72 12.84 13.48
CA GLU A 494 13.11 13.33 13.58
C GLU A 494 13.82 12.78 14.82
N ASP A 495 13.05 12.48 15.88
CA ASP A 495 13.59 11.94 17.13
C ASP A 495 12.61 10.94 17.75
N VAL A 496 13.00 9.69 17.81
CA VAL A 496 12.19 8.59 18.41
C VAL A 496 11.91 8.78 19.89
N SER A 497 12.62 9.71 20.56
CA SER A 497 12.37 10.03 21.96
C SER A 497 10.95 10.59 22.19
N TYR A 498 10.31 11.17 21.16
CA TYR A 498 8.91 11.62 21.22
C TYR A 498 7.93 10.48 21.54
N LEU A 499 8.29 9.24 21.18
CA LEU A 499 7.45 8.07 21.38
C LEU A 499 7.76 7.28 22.66
N LYS A 500 8.74 7.71 23.45
CA LYS A 500 9.23 6.97 24.62
C LYS A 500 8.14 6.70 25.67
N GLU A 501 7.21 7.63 25.81
CA GLU A 501 6.07 7.54 26.73
C GLU A 501 4.73 7.61 26.00
N PHE A 502 4.72 7.27 24.71
CA PHE A 502 3.51 7.23 23.90
C PHE A 502 2.75 5.92 24.17
N LYS A 503 2.23 5.83 25.40
CA LYS A 503 1.44 4.71 25.90
C LYS A 503 0.45 5.21 26.96
N PRO A 504 -0.87 5.05 26.76
CA PRO A 504 -1.88 5.55 27.68
C PRO A 504 -1.90 4.76 29.00
N LYS A 505 -2.35 5.44 30.05
CA LYS A 505 -2.47 4.88 31.40
C LYS A 505 -3.83 5.29 32.01
N ALA A 506 -4.26 4.52 33.02
CA ALA A 506 -5.41 4.94 33.82
C ALA A 506 -5.14 6.29 34.50
N GLY A 507 -6.11 7.18 34.51
CA GLY A 507 -6.00 8.57 34.93
C GLY A 507 -5.80 9.56 33.76
N ASP A 508 -5.32 9.09 32.60
CA ASP A 508 -5.19 9.92 31.41
C ASP A 508 -6.59 10.37 30.92
N LYS A 509 -6.69 11.62 30.50
CA LYS A 509 -7.92 12.21 29.97
C LYS A 509 -8.16 11.83 28.52
N ILE A 510 -9.41 11.79 28.11
CA ILE A 510 -9.81 11.53 26.73
C ILE A 510 -10.39 12.81 26.15
N CYS A 511 -9.81 13.30 25.07
CA CYS A 511 -10.29 14.46 24.34
C CYS A 511 -10.69 14.06 22.92
N LEU A 512 -11.88 14.53 22.49
CA LEU A 512 -12.30 14.51 21.09
C LEU A 512 -11.85 15.82 20.44
N VAL A 513 -11.14 15.73 19.33
CA VAL A 513 -10.74 16.88 18.51
C VAL A 513 -11.45 16.81 17.18
N GLY A 514 -12.13 17.89 16.81
CA GLY A 514 -12.94 17.99 15.60
C GLY A 514 -14.44 17.80 15.85
N GLU A 515 -15.25 18.32 14.93
CA GLU A 515 -16.71 18.32 15.02
C GLU A 515 -17.30 16.98 14.55
N THR A 516 -18.33 16.51 15.23
CA THR A 516 -19.13 15.34 14.81
C THR A 516 -20.41 15.81 14.09
N ARG A 517 -20.61 15.36 12.87
CA ARG A 517 -21.76 15.70 12.01
C ARG A 517 -22.58 14.45 11.64
N ASP A 518 -23.68 14.66 10.94
CA ASP A 518 -24.55 13.57 10.43
C ASP A 518 -24.00 13.02 9.08
N ASP A 519 -22.75 12.57 9.10
CA ASP A 519 -22.07 11.98 7.93
C ASP A 519 -22.23 10.47 7.93
N PHE A 520 -23.27 9.99 7.28
CA PHE A 520 -23.62 8.56 7.20
C PHE A 520 -23.45 7.96 5.80
N GLY A 521 -23.47 8.78 4.75
CA GLY A 521 -23.32 8.33 3.36
C GLY A 521 -21.98 7.62 3.15
N GLY A 522 -22.02 6.39 2.66
CA GLY A 522 -20.83 5.54 2.46
C GLY A 522 -20.27 4.87 3.73
N SER A 523 -20.83 5.19 4.90
CA SER A 523 -20.38 4.64 6.18
C SER A 523 -20.69 3.15 6.35
N GLN A 524 -20.02 2.53 7.30
CA GLN A 524 -20.33 1.15 7.69
C GLN A 524 -21.70 1.04 8.36
N LEU A 525 -22.16 2.09 9.02
CA LEU A 525 -23.52 2.16 9.57
C LEU A 525 -24.58 2.09 8.47
N GLU A 526 -24.43 2.89 7.41
CA GLU A 526 -25.35 2.88 6.28
C GLU A 526 -25.43 1.48 5.64
N LYS A 527 -24.26 0.89 5.38
CA LYS A 527 -24.16 -0.47 4.83
C LYS A 527 -24.86 -1.50 5.72
N LEU A 528 -24.65 -1.43 7.04
CA LEU A 528 -25.23 -2.35 8.00
C LEU A 528 -26.75 -2.27 8.05
N LEU A 529 -27.32 -1.05 8.07
CA LEU A 529 -28.75 -0.83 8.26
C LEU A 529 -29.56 -0.89 6.97
N TYR A 530 -28.97 -0.46 5.85
CA TYR A 530 -29.71 -0.26 4.59
C TYR A 530 -29.12 -1.05 3.42
N GLY A 531 -27.98 -1.70 3.58
CA GLY A 531 -27.34 -2.49 2.53
C GLY A 531 -26.85 -1.69 1.33
N SER A 532 -26.94 -0.36 1.37
CA SER A 532 -26.55 0.54 0.29
C SER A 532 -25.43 1.48 0.74
N VAL A 533 -24.77 2.12 -0.23
CA VAL A 533 -23.69 3.09 0.00
C VAL A 533 -23.82 4.28 -0.96
N ASN A 534 -25.04 4.68 -1.29
CA ASN A 534 -25.33 5.59 -2.40
C ASN A 534 -25.71 7.01 -1.97
N HIS A 535 -25.46 7.40 -0.71
CA HIS A 535 -25.86 8.71 -0.21
C HIS A 535 -24.65 9.66 -0.12
N GLU A 536 -24.94 10.95 -0.25
CA GLU A 536 -23.95 12.01 -0.12
C GLU A 536 -23.41 12.13 1.32
N PHE A 537 -22.21 12.63 1.44
CA PHE A 537 -21.56 13.03 2.68
C PHE A 537 -20.95 14.43 2.52
N GLU A 538 -20.64 15.09 3.63
CA GLU A 538 -20.07 16.42 3.58
C GLU A 538 -18.60 16.44 3.17
N SER A 539 -18.21 17.48 2.43
CA SER A 539 -16.83 17.72 1.99
C SER A 539 -15.90 17.88 3.20
N ILE A 540 -14.68 17.38 3.05
CA ILE A 540 -13.62 17.57 4.04
C ILE A 540 -12.95 18.94 3.88
N ASP A 541 -12.70 19.64 5.00
CA ASP A 541 -11.89 20.85 5.02
C ASP A 541 -10.40 20.51 5.17
N LEU A 542 -9.68 20.53 4.06
CA LEU A 542 -8.25 20.21 4.02
C LEU A 542 -7.38 21.23 4.75
N SER A 543 -7.82 22.50 4.88
CA SER A 543 -7.08 23.54 5.62
C SER A 543 -7.18 23.30 7.13
N ASP A 544 -8.34 22.85 7.57
CA ASP A 544 -8.57 22.44 8.96
C ASP A 544 -7.75 21.17 9.32
N GLU A 545 -7.64 20.21 8.39
CA GLU A 545 -6.76 19.04 8.54
C GLU A 545 -5.31 19.43 8.80
N VAL A 546 -4.77 20.38 8.03
CA VAL A 546 -3.40 20.88 8.21
C VAL A 546 -3.25 21.54 9.57
N SER A 547 -4.20 22.39 9.95
CA SER A 547 -4.16 23.17 11.20
C SER A 547 -4.23 22.26 12.43
N LYS A 548 -5.20 21.34 12.47
CA LYS A 548 -5.34 20.34 13.54
C LYS A 548 -4.15 19.39 13.59
N GLY A 549 -3.73 18.89 12.44
CA GLY A 549 -2.60 17.96 12.34
C GLY A 549 -1.32 18.56 12.95
N LYS A 550 -1.04 19.82 12.69
CA LYS A 550 0.11 20.52 13.27
C LYS A 550 0.06 20.57 14.81
N LEU A 551 -1.09 20.88 15.38
CA LEU A 551 -1.27 20.99 16.83
C LEU A 551 -1.21 19.61 17.50
N ILE A 552 -1.83 18.59 16.92
CA ILE A 552 -1.80 17.21 17.43
C ILE A 552 -0.38 16.65 17.40
N LYS A 553 0.32 16.81 16.27
CA LYS A 553 1.72 16.41 16.15
C LYS A 553 2.59 17.07 17.24
N GLN A 554 2.38 18.35 17.49
CA GLN A 554 3.10 19.08 18.54
C GLN A 554 2.76 18.55 19.94
N ALA A 555 1.51 18.18 20.21
CA ALA A 555 1.10 17.59 21.49
C ALA A 555 1.79 16.24 21.76
N ILE A 556 1.99 15.42 20.72
CA ILE A 556 2.77 14.18 20.82
C ILE A 556 4.23 14.48 21.12
N ARG A 557 4.86 15.37 20.35
CA ARG A 557 6.28 15.72 20.46
C ARG A 557 6.63 16.37 21.80
N ASN A 558 5.71 17.15 22.36
CA ASN A 558 5.88 17.77 23.66
C ASN A 558 5.53 16.83 24.84
N GLY A 559 5.18 15.57 24.55
CA GLY A 559 4.84 14.59 25.57
C GLY A 559 3.52 14.85 26.31
N ILE A 560 2.62 15.66 25.75
CA ILE A 560 1.27 15.94 26.27
C ILE A 560 0.34 14.76 26.00
N ALA A 561 0.33 14.27 24.76
CA ALA A 561 -0.46 13.11 24.37
C ALA A 561 0.26 11.79 24.72
N SER A 562 -0.47 10.87 25.33
CA SER A 562 -0.01 9.48 25.55
C SER A 562 -0.49 8.51 24.47
N HIS A 563 -1.51 8.88 23.70
CA HIS A 563 -1.99 8.18 22.54
C HIS A 563 -2.86 9.09 21.67
N VAL A 564 -2.85 8.86 20.37
CA VAL A 564 -3.76 9.50 19.42
C VAL A 564 -4.34 8.44 18.49
N GLN A 565 -5.64 8.51 18.25
CA GLN A 565 -6.37 7.62 17.37
C GLN A 565 -7.24 8.44 16.43
N THR A 566 -7.18 8.19 15.12
CA THR A 566 -8.12 8.77 14.16
C THR A 566 -9.51 8.14 14.32
N VAL A 567 -10.56 8.94 14.21
CA VAL A 567 -11.93 8.43 14.17
C VAL A 567 -12.26 8.05 12.72
N GLY A 568 -12.48 6.78 12.48
CA GLY A 568 -12.77 6.24 11.15
C GLY A 568 -13.99 5.32 11.14
N LYS A 569 -13.89 4.21 10.42
CA LYS A 569 -14.99 3.23 10.23
C LYS A 569 -15.61 2.76 11.53
N GLY A 570 -16.94 2.86 11.60
CA GLY A 570 -17.77 2.56 12.77
C GLY A 570 -17.92 3.75 13.74
N GLY A 571 -17.27 4.88 13.48
CA GLY A 571 -17.44 6.13 14.21
C GLY A 571 -16.82 6.17 15.61
N LEU A 572 -17.30 7.10 16.41
CA LEU A 572 -16.71 7.47 17.69
C LEU A 572 -16.77 6.35 18.73
N LEU A 573 -17.94 5.70 18.90
CA LEU A 573 -18.12 4.66 19.92
C LEU A 573 -17.22 3.44 19.65
N VAL A 574 -17.10 3.03 18.39
CA VAL A 574 -16.21 1.93 17.97
C VAL A 574 -14.73 2.33 18.16
N THR A 575 -14.37 3.56 17.86
CA THR A 575 -12.98 4.05 18.07
C THR A 575 -12.58 4.00 19.54
N LEU A 576 -13.45 4.46 20.44
CA LEU A 576 -13.23 4.38 21.89
C LEU A 576 -13.11 2.93 22.38
N ALA A 577 -13.95 2.03 21.87
CA ALA A 577 -13.90 0.61 22.20
C ALA A 577 -12.58 -0.06 21.76
N LYS A 578 -12.09 0.28 20.57
CA LYS A 578 -10.79 -0.20 20.07
C LYS A 578 -9.63 0.25 20.97
N ILE A 579 -9.62 1.51 21.42
CA ILE A 579 -8.59 2.01 22.35
C ILE A 579 -8.64 1.23 23.65
N SER A 580 -9.83 1.08 24.24
CA SER A 580 -10.03 0.33 25.49
C SER A 580 -9.56 -1.13 25.37
N ALA A 581 -9.96 -1.83 24.31
CA ALA A 581 -9.58 -3.22 24.03
C ALA A 581 -8.08 -3.39 23.76
N HIS A 582 -7.48 -2.46 22.99
CA HIS A 582 -6.07 -2.55 22.62
C HIS A 582 -5.13 -2.41 23.82
N TYR A 583 -5.47 -1.53 24.75
CA TYR A 583 -4.64 -1.24 25.93
C TYR A 583 -5.07 -1.97 27.21
N ASP A 584 -6.15 -2.75 27.16
CA ASP A 584 -6.75 -3.40 28.34
C ASP A 584 -7.06 -2.38 29.47
N LEU A 585 -7.57 -1.22 29.10
CA LEU A 585 -7.92 -0.13 30.04
C LEU A 585 -9.42 0.12 30.02
N GLY A 586 -10.02 0.28 31.20
CA GLY A 586 -11.37 0.77 31.32
C GLY A 586 -11.46 2.24 30.88
N MET A 587 -12.69 2.67 30.61
CA MET A 587 -12.94 4.00 30.09
C MET A 587 -14.27 4.52 30.65
N GLN A 588 -14.31 5.78 31.06
CA GLN A 588 -15.53 6.48 31.37
C GLN A 588 -15.59 7.75 30.54
N ALA A 589 -16.65 7.90 29.72
CA ALA A 589 -16.84 9.09 28.91
C ALA A 589 -18.33 9.44 28.75
N GLN A 590 -18.56 10.75 28.60
CA GLN A 590 -19.87 11.32 28.29
C GLN A 590 -19.76 12.13 27.01
N LEU A 591 -20.62 11.82 26.05
CA LEU A 591 -20.57 12.37 24.70
C LEU A 591 -21.80 13.27 24.47
N ASP A 592 -21.56 14.45 23.95
CA ASP A 592 -22.62 15.40 23.55
C ASP A 592 -22.97 15.20 22.06
N VAL A 593 -23.50 14.02 21.74
CA VAL A 593 -23.87 13.61 20.38
C VAL A 593 -25.14 12.78 20.41
N THR A 594 -25.88 12.75 19.30
CA THR A 594 -27.06 11.90 19.16
C THR A 594 -26.71 10.41 19.08
N ASN A 595 -27.70 9.52 19.22
CA ASN A 595 -27.50 8.07 19.08
C ASN A 595 -26.88 7.70 17.73
N ALA A 596 -27.33 8.30 16.64
CA ALA A 596 -26.77 8.08 15.31
C ALA A 596 -25.33 8.59 15.18
N GLN A 597 -25.06 9.77 15.72
CA GLN A 597 -23.75 10.41 15.66
C GLN A 597 -22.64 9.64 16.40
N LEU A 598 -23.02 8.72 17.33
CA LEU A 598 -22.06 7.78 17.93
C LEU A 598 -21.34 6.93 16.88
N PHE A 599 -21.99 6.69 15.72
CA PHE A 599 -21.52 5.86 14.62
C PHE A 599 -21.20 6.67 13.36
N SER A 600 -21.33 7.98 13.39
CA SER A 600 -20.96 8.85 12.26
C SER A 600 -19.47 8.71 11.94
N GLU A 601 -19.15 8.63 10.64
CA GLU A 601 -17.78 8.54 10.15
C GLU A 601 -17.28 9.91 9.65
N THR A 602 -17.74 11.00 10.28
CA THR A 602 -17.25 12.36 9.98
C THR A 602 -15.73 12.39 9.99
N GLN A 603 -15.17 12.86 8.90
CA GLN A 603 -13.73 12.94 8.72
C GLN A 603 -13.09 14.07 9.55
N GLY A 604 -11.78 14.06 9.67
CA GLY A 604 -11.04 15.13 10.34
C GLY A 604 -11.13 15.13 11.86
N ARG A 605 -11.43 13.99 12.49
CA ARG A 605 -11.53 13.86 13.93
C ARG A 605 -10.44 12.95 14.50
N TYR A 606 -10.04 13.28 15.74
CA TYR A 606 -9.09 12.49 16.52
C TYR A 606 -9.59 12.28 17.95
N ILE A 607 -9.29 11.12 18.51
CA ILE A 607 -9.27 10.89 19.95
C ILE A 607 -7.84 11.08 20.41
N VAL A 608 -7.62 12.07 21.27
CA VAL A 608 -6.33 12.37 21.89
C VAL A 608 -6.40 11.97 23.36
N VAL A 609 -5.58 11.01 23.75
CA VAL A 609 -5.42 10.65 25.17
C VAL A 609 -4.33 11.53 25.75
N VAL A 610 -4.70 12.37 26.71
CA VAL A 610 -3.86 13.40 27.32
C VAL A 610 -3.37 12.92 28.67
N LYS A 611 -2.07 12.95 28.90
CA LYS A 611 -1.47 12.52 30.17
C LYS A 611 -2.07 13.26 31.37
N GLU A 612 -2.26 12.55 32.47
CA GLU A 612 -2.72 13.13 33.72
C GLU A 612 -1.90 14.37 34.10
N GLY A 613 -2.56 15.44 34.48
CA GLY A 613 -1.93 16.73 34.82
C GLY A 613 -1.50 17.59 33.62
N GLN A 614 -1.63 17.11 32.39
CA GLN A 614 -1.39 17.90 31.18
C GLN A 614 -2.68 18.51 30.63
N THR A 615 -2.55 19.53 29.79
CA THR A 615 -3.67 20.20 29.11
C THR A 615 -3.41 20.21 27.60
N LEU A 616 -4.43 19.85 26.81
CA LEU A 616 -4.41 19.96 25.36
C LEU A 616 -4.95 21.35 24.96
N ASP A 617 -4.08 22.15 24.37
CA ASP A 617 -4.43 23.50 23.91
C ASP A 617 -4.77 23.48 22.42
N ILE A 618 -6.00 23.06 22.11
CA ILE A 618 -6.59 23.03 20.76
C ILE A 618 -8.02 23.51 20.87
N ASP A 619 -8.39 24.60 20.20
CA ASP A 619 -9.70 25.25 20.30
C ASP A 619 -10.89 24.29 20.04
N GLN A 620 -10.72 23.31 19.16
CA GLN A 620 -11.74 22.30 18.83
C GLN A 620 -11.67 21.03 19.70
N ALA A 621 -10.86 21.03 20.77
CA ALA A 621 -10.74 19.90 21.66
C ALA A 621 -11.80 19.95 22.77
N GLN A 622 -12.52 18.86 22.95
CA GLN A 622 -13.46 18.65 24.03
C GLN A 622 -13.01 17.49 24.92
N GLU A 623 -12.80 17.72 26.21
CA GLU A 623 -12.60 16.66 27.19
C GLU A 623 -13.91 15.87 27.33
N ILE A 624 -13.90 14.59 27.01
CA ILE A 624 -15.09 13.72 27.02
C ILE A 624 -15.05 12.66 28.12
N GLY A 625 -13.90 12.46 28.76
CA GLY A 625 -13.76 11.46 29.81
C GLY A 625 -12.32 11.13 30.16
N HIS A 626 -12.11 9.96 30.75
CA HIS A 626 -10.80 9.49 31.19
C HIS A 626 -10.68 7.96 31.17
N LEU A 627 -9.46 7.48 31.11
CA LEU A 627 -9.11 6.06 31.24
C LEU A 627 -9.10 5.63 32.71
N THR A 628 -9.50 4.38 33.00
CA THR A 628 -9.62 3.88 34.37
C THR A 628 -8.93 2.52 34.53
N HIS A 629 -8.59 2.17 35.78
CA HIS A 629 -8.12 0.82 36.13
C HIS A 629 -9.26 -0.21 36.19
N GLN A 630 -10.52 0.24 36.33
CA GLN A 630 -11.66 -0.64 36.30
C GLN A 630 -11.81 -1.19 34.90
N GLN A 631 -11.93 -2.50 34.77
CA GLN A 631 -12.11 -3.18 33.48
C GLN A 631 -13.52 -3.01 32.93
N LEU A 632 -13.96 -1.75 32.82
CA LEU A 632 -15.29 -1.35 32.42
C LEU A 632 -15.27 -0.25 31.38
N PHE A 633 -15.92 -0.49 30.26
CA PHE A 633 -16.22 0.48 29.22
C PHE A 633 -17.58 1.10 29.53
N ASP A 634 -17.59 2.32 30.04
CA ASP A 634 -18.79 3.06 30.51
C ASP A 634 -18.94 4.35 29.71
N ILE A 635 -19.70 4.31 28.63
CA ILE A 635 -19.90 5.44 27.71
C ILE A 635 -21.38 5.82 27.71
N SER A 636 -21.67 7.12 27.80
CA SER A 636 -23.03 7.63 27.75
C SER A 636 -23.16 8.86 26.85
N ASN A 637 -24.36 9.08 26.33
CA ASN A 637 -24.83 10.37 25.83
C ASN A 637 -26.10 10.80 26.61
N SER A 638 -26.91 11.73 26.08
CA SER A 638 -28.16 12.16 26.73
C SER A 638 -29.19 11.04 26.88
N ASP A 639 -29.21 10.06 25.99
CA ASP A 639 -30.30 9.11 25.80
C ASP A 639 -29.94 7.68 26.19
N VAL A 640 -28.69 7.28 26.03
CA VAL A 640 -28.23 5.91 26.18
C VAL A 640 -26.97 5.80 27.02
N LYS A 641 -26.87 4.71 27.77
CA LYS A 641 -25.65 4.32 28.49
C LYS A 641 -25.22 2.91 28.05
N ILE A 642 -24.00 2.81 27.54
CA ILE A 642 -23.33 1.56 27.20
C ILE A 642 -22.38 1.20 28.33
N LYS A 643 -22.52 -0.01 28.87
CA LYS A 643 -21.73 -0.49 29.97
C LYS A 643 -21.34 -1.95 29.71
N GLU A 644 -20.09 -2.18 29.32
CA GLU A 644 -19.56 -3.49 28.94
C GLU A 644 -18.22 -3.77 29.64
N ASN A 645 -17.88 -5.03 29.89
CA ASN A 645 -16.54 -5.38 30.31
C ASN A 645 -15.55 -5.22 29.15
N VAL A 646 -14.35 -4.71 29.46
CA VAL A 646 -13.28 -4.55 28.44
C VAL A 646 -12.90 -5.90 27.83
N SER A 647 -12.85 -6.96 28.65
CA SER A 647 -12.60 -8.33 28.18
C SER A 647 -13.64 -8.82 27.15
N ASP A 648 -14.92 -8.48 27.35
CA ASP A 648 -16.00 -8.91 26.46
C ASP A 648 -15.94 -8.16 25.12
N ILE A 649 -15.64 -6.84 25.17
CA ILE A 649 -15.37 -6.03 23.97
C ILE A 649 -14.20 -6.60 23.20
N LYS A 650 -13.08 -6.87 23.89
CA LYS A 650 -11.86 -7.42 23.28
C LYS A 650 -12.12 -8.77 22.64
N GLN A 651 -12.80 -9.67 23.32
CA GLN A 651 -13.15 -10.99 22.79
C GLN A 651 -14.03 -10.90 21.53
N LYS A 652 -15.03 -10.02 21.53
CA LYS A 652 -15.91 -9.80 20.37
C LYS A 652 -15.13 -9.21 19.19
N TRP A 653 -14.29 -8.21 19.45
CA TRP A 653 -13.50 -7.53 18.42
C TRP A 653 -12.40 -8.42 17.83
N GLU A 654 -11.61 -9.09 18.66
CA GLU A 654 -10.50 -9.96 18.22
C GLU A 654 -10.99 -11.30 17.67
N GLY A 655 -12.10 -11.83 18.20
CA GLY A 655 -12.62 -13.14 17.82
C GLY A 655 -13.46 -13.17 16.54
N ALA A 656 -13.92 -12.02 16.05
CA ALA A 656 -14.93 -11.97 15.00
C ALA A 656 -14.46 -12.63 13.68
N ILE A 657 -13.25 -12.34 13.21
CA ILE A 657 -12.71 -12.96 11.98
C ILE A 657 -12.53 -14.47 12.16
N VAL A 658 -11.98 -14.89 13.30
CA VAL A 658 -11.81 -16.33 13.61
C VAL A 658 -13.16 -17.04 13.59
N GLN A 659 -14.18 -16.43 14.17
CA GLN A 659 -15.53 -16.97 14.16
C GLN A 659 -16.08 -17.11 12.73
N CYS A 660 -15.91 -16.12 11.87
CA CYS A 660 -16.31 -16.20 10.46
C CYS A 660 -15.60 -17.34 9.71
N LEU A 661 -14.34 -17.61 10.05
CA LEU A 661 -13.53 -18.64 9.39
C LEU A 661 -13.80 -20.07 9.92
N THR A 662 -14.37 -20.22 11.13
CA THR A 662 -14.54 -21.53 11.80
C THR A 662 -16.00 -22.02 11.85
N THR A 663 -16.99 -21.15 11.73
CA THR A 663 -18.42 -21.48 11.91
C THR A 663 -19.09 -22.17 10.73
N GLN A 664 -18.37 -22.65 9.73
CA GLN A 664 -18.92 -23.25 8.50
C GLN A 664 -18.38 -24.66 8.18
N ASP A 665 -18.04 -25.46 9.17
CA ASP A 665 -17.83 -26.90 9.00
C ASP A 665 -19.14 -27.69 9.08
#